data_137b019001fbaeabf38b3bd7944dc080
#
_entry.id   137b019001fbaeabf38b3bd7944dc080
#
_cell.length_a   1.000
_cell.length_b   1.000
_cell.length_c   1.000
_cell.angle_alpha   90.00
_cell.angle_beta   90.00
_cell.angle_gamma   90.00
#
_symmetry.space_group_name_H-M   'P 1'
#
loop_
_entity.id
_entity.type
_entity.pdbx_description
1 polymer ?
#
loop_
_entity_poly.entity_id
_entity_poly.type
_entity_poly.pdbx_seq_one_letter_code
_entity_poly.pdbx_strand_id
1 'polypeptide(L)'
;MEKGKYGVPLERSDYLQLTRHPESCTEEEFPDWLASHASDRLAVDLFSGAGGLSFGVEQAGWTVATAVDYDERALETHAANFPGLSLHMDLGDPEERDRLVGLLSRAKIDLIAGGPPCQPFSRAGRSKIRDLVLNHKRDPRDRRKELWQAYLDVVTRVRPRAVLMENVPDMGLGDDFAVVRIIEEKLEGLGYATQVRLVDAWHYGVPQHRKRLILLARNDVEKFEWSDKRDTHVSLRDAISDLPELEVEPRERIGARALPYQEKQKLSDFAAQMREGAEAGLVHDHMTRRVRKDDWEIFTDHMDSRTLYSQIPKRLQRYRADNYTDKYKKLDWDDRSRSITAHIAKDGYWYIHPREPRTLTVREAARIQTFPDRFRFAGTRSDAFRQIGNAVPPLLGKEAATAVLPVDGVRAPKGGLRPHWRLVRDDLTAWAEKARQGEDWYQFPGEEMRSPQAAVMAVLSGSKLKPMHLREIMEVTRGRKAITQRLYGTLIMKAPTEAAAAKIARLLPLVDDRNAWQPSKSHEVPERLNLGPAEERLYSLLVGDQDLLLVTQGAIRVAARLNNSDADRTNRLSDGRVNLVRVVGASDGPLRMAALRVIGSTRCTARNPYCAECPMLKHCEGKPEGVDLFHSAGDDSERTLV
;
A
#
# COMPACT_ATOMS: atom_id res chain seq x y z
N MET A 1 -6.20 -15.56 40.84
CA MET A 1 -6.30 -15.72 39.37
C MET A 1 -7.35 -14.76 38.87
N GLU A 2 -6.93 -13.69 38.18
CA GLU A 2 -7.87 -12.76 37.54
C GLU A 2 -8.61 -13.46 36.41
N LYS A 3 -9.90 -13.51 36.47
CA LYS A 3 -10.75 -14.00 35.38
C LYS A 3 -10.79 -12.92 34.30
N GLY A 4 -10.27 -13.21 33.14
CA GLY A 4 -10.46 -12.36 31.95
C GLY A 4 -11.94 -12.17 31.64
N LYS A 5 -12.30 -11.11 30.93
CA LYS A 5 -13.67 -10.65 30.59
C LYS A 5 -14.59 -11.72 29.97
N TYR A 6 -14.06 -12.92 29.66
CA TYR A 6 -14.76 -14.06 29.07
C TYR A 6 -14.57 -15.38 29.85
N GLY A 7 -14.18 -15.33 31.14
CA GLY A 7 -14.12 -16.50 32.00
C GLY A 7 -12.99 -17.49 31.73
N VAL A 8 -12.02 -17.16 30.88
CA VAL A 8 -10.85 -17.97 30.61
C VAL A 8 -9.73 -17.52 31.55
N PRO A 9 -9.08 -18.43 32.32
CA PRO A 9 -7.92 -18.08 33.14
C PRO A 9 -6.80 -17.54 32.25
N LEU A 10 -6.26 -16.37 32.56
CA LEU A 10 -5.06 -15.83 31.93
C LEU A 10 -3.86 -16.62 32.49
N GLU A 11 -3.35 -17.57 31.72
CA GLU A 11 -2.09 -18.25 32.04
C GLU A 11 -0.93 -17.28 31.80
N ARG A 12 -0.48 -16.60 32.86
CA ARG A 12 0.74 -15.77 32.84
C ARG A 12 2.02 -16.61 32.95
N SER A 13 1.92 -17.92 33.13
CA SER A 13 3.03 -18.84 33.36
C SER A 13 3.86 -19.21 32.13
N ASP A 14 3.48 -18.76 30.91
CA ASP A 14 4.11 -19.12 29.62
C ASP A 14 4.95 -17.99 29.04
N TYR A 15 5.45 -17.07 29.86
CA TYR A 15 6.32 -16.00 29.39
C TYR A 15 7.69 -16.56 29.00
N LEU A 16 8.13 -16.34 27.77
CA LEU A 16 9.46 -16.68 27.30
C LEU A 16 10.34 -15.43 27.36
N GLN A 17 11.33 -15.45 28.23
CA GLN A 17 12.42 -14.48 28.23
C GLN A 17 13.54 -14.99 27.34
N LEU A 18 14.05 -14.16 26.46
CA LEU A 18 15.14 -14.49 25.55
C LEU A 18 16.42 -13.81 26.00
N THR A 19 17.55 -14.50 25.81
CA THR A 19 18.87 -13.89 25.95
C THR A 19 19.13 -12.99 24.74
N ARG A 20 19.76 -11.83 24.94
CA ARG A 20 20.16 -10.95 23.86
C ARG A 20 21.16 -11.63 22.92
N HIS A 21 21.14 -11.25 21.66
CA HIS A 21 22.13 -11.68 20.68
C HIS A 21 23.55 -11.33 21.18
N PRO A 22 24.58 -12.18 21.00
CA PRO A 22 25.93 -11.91 21.48
C PRO A 22 26.54 -10.60 20.99
N GLU A 23 26.18 -10.15 19.80
CA GLU A 23 26.63 -8.91 19.17
C GLU A 23 25.62 -7.75 19.32
N SER A 24 24.57 -7.91 20.15
CA SER A 24 23.71 -6.77 20.49
C SER A 24 24.46 -5.83 21.44
N CYS A 25 24.23 -4.54 21.30
CA CYS A 25 24.87 -3.51 22.11
C CYS A 25 23.85 -2.61 22.82
N THR A 26 24.33 -1.92 23.86
CA THR A 26 23.62 -0.81 24.48
C THR A 26 23.90 0.49 23.72
N GLU A 27 23.19 1.57 24.08
CA GLU A 27 23.43 2.88 23.48
C GLU A 27 24.85 3.43 23.80
N GLU A 28 25.38 3.09 24.97
CA GLU A 28 26.73 3.47 25.37
C GLU A 28 27.80 2.73 24.57
N GLU A 29 27.58 1.48 24.24
CA GLU A 29 28.48 0.61 23.46
C GLU A 29 28.34 0.82 21.94
N PHE A 30 27.27 1.48 21.50
CA PHE A 30 26.96 1.63 20.08
C PHE A 30 28.04 2.32 19.23
N PRO A 31 28.77 3.34 19.72
CA PRO A 31 29.91 3.93 18.98
C PRO A 31 31.00 2.91 18.64
N ASP A 32 31.38 2.04 19.61
CA ASP A 32 32.38 0.99 19.41
C ASP A 32 31.85 -0.11 18.46
N TRP A 33 30.60 -0.46 18.61
CA TRP A 33 29.93 -1.37 17.67
C TRP A 33 29.96 -0.83 16.25
N LEU A 34 29.61 0.45 16.03
CA LEU A 34 29.69 1.11 14.72
C LEU A 34 31.11 1.12 14.16
N ALA A 35 32.11 1.34 14.99
CA ALA A 35 33.51 1.33 14.56
C ALA A 35 33.97 -0.05 14.07
N SER A 36 33.50 -1.13 14.72
CA SER A 36 33.82 -2.49 14.32
C SER A 36 33.10 -2.93 13.02
N HIS A 37 32.00 -2.26 12.64
CA HIS A 37 31.20 -2.52 11.44
C HIS A 37 31.31 -1.40 10.37
N ALA A 38 32.36 -0.59 10.42
CA ALA A 38 32.54 0.57 9.54
C ALA A 38 32.64 0.23 8.04
N SER A 39 32.99 -1.01 7.70
CA SER A 39 33.03 -1.52 6.33
C SER A 39 31.69 -2.05 5.81
N ASP A 40 30.72 -2.24 6.71
CA ASP A 40 29.46 -2.87 6.40
C ASP A 40 28.46 -1.88 5.72
N ARG A 41 27.46 -2.44 5.07
CA ARG A 41 26.32 -1.67 4.57
C ARG A 41 25.30 -1.54 5.69
N LEU A 42 25.36 -0.45 6.43
CA LEU A 42 24.54 -0.25 7.63
C LEU A 42 23.09 0.12 7.29
N ALA A 43 22.17 -0.60 7.91
CA ALA A 43 20.73 -0.38 7.82
C ALA A 43 20.12 0.00 9.17
N VAL A 44 19.04 0.77 9.12
CA VAL A 44 18.18 1.11 10.26
C VAL A 44 16.77 0.66 9.96
N ASP A 45 16.11 -0.03 10.89
CA ASP A 45 14.71 -0.46 10.77
C ASP A 45 13.83 0.35 11.75
N LEU A 46 13.04 1.26 11.21
CA LEU A 46 12.10 2.10 11.96
C LEU A 46 10.73 1.42 12.03
N PHE A 47 10.14 1.39 13.22
CA PHE A 47 8.92 0.62 13.48
C PHE A 47 9.13 -0.88 13.25
N SER A 48 10.28 -1.37 13.73
CA SER A 48 10.83 -2.70 13.42
C SER A 48 9.97 -3.87 13.88
N GLY A 49 9.13 -3.65 14.90
CA GLY A 49 8.43 -4.74 15.57
C GLY A 49 9.41 -5.81 16.06
N ALA A 50 9.07 -7.07 15.82
CA ALA A 50 9.93 -8.21 16.17
C ALA A 50 11.10 -8.44 15.19
N GLY A 51 11.24 -7.64 14.12
CA GLY A 51 12.36 -7.75 13.17
C GLY A 51 12.07 -8.60 11.94
N GLY A 52 10.81 -8.73 11.49
CA GLY A 52 10.52 -9.46 10.25
C GLY A 52 11.15 -8.79 9.03
N LEU A 53 11.09 -7.45 8.96
CA LEU A 53 11.77 -6.68 7.91
C LEU A 53 13.29 -6.71 8.10
N SER A 54 13.78 -6.50 9.34
CA SER A 54 15.21 -6.59 9.69
C SER A 54 15.81 -7.90 9.22
N PHE A 55 15.13 -9.04 9.44
CA PHE A 55 15.61 -10.35 9.02
C PHE A 55 15.76 -10.45 7.48
N GLY A 56 14.78 -9.93 6.74
CA GLY A 56 14.87 -9.87 5.28
C GLY A 56 16.00 -8.95 4.80
N VAL A 57 16.19 -7.81 5.47
CA VAL A 57 17.25 -6.84 5.19
C VAL A 57 18.63 -7.49 5.38
N GLU A 58 18.86 -8.21 6.48
CA GLU A 58 20.12 -8.95 6.71
C GLU A 58 20.34 -10.06 5.68
N GLN A 59 19.29 -10.81 5.33
CA GLN A 59 19.38 -11.82 4.28
C GLN A 59 19.71 -11.25 2.89
N ALA A 60 19.46 -9.96 2.67
CA ALA A 60 19.84 -9.25 1.46
C ALA A 60 21.28 -8.73 1.48
N GLY A 61 22.03 -8.92 2.57
CA GLY A 61 23.44 -8.50 2.69
C GLY A 61 23.64 -7.11 3.28
N TRP A 62 22.68 -6.61 4.05
CA TRP A 62 22.82 -5.42 4.89
C TRP A 62 23.11 -5.84 6.34
N THR A 63 23.69 -4.95 7.13
CA THR A 63 23.88 -5.11 8.57
C THR A 63 22.91 -4.17 9.30
N VAL A 64 21.98 -4.70 10.08
CA VAL A 64 21.00 -3.90 10.84
C VAL A 64 21.68 -3.31 12.07
N ALA A 65 22.14 -2.07 11.95
CA ALA A 65 22.82 -1.36 13.04
C ALA A 65 21.85 -0.93 14.15
N THR A 66 20.64 -0.51 13.78
CA THR A 66 19.67 0.00 14.75
C THR A 66 18.26 -0.38 14.36
N ALA A 67 17.50 -0.86 15.33
CA ALA A 67 16.05 -1.06 15.23
C ALA A 67 15.32 -0.20 16.26
N VAL A 68 14.22 0.40 15.86
CA VAL A 68 13.43 1.30 16.70
C VAL A 68 11.97 0.90 16.70
N ASP A 69 11.39 0.72 17.88
CA ASP A 69 9.94 0.48 18.04
C ASP A 69 9.43 1.03 19.37
N TYR A 70 8.12 1.19 19.49
CA TYR A 70 7.43 1.57 20.71
C TYR A 70 7.00 0.35 21.56
N ASP A 71 6.94 -0.86 20.98
CA ASP A 71 6.54 -2.10 21.68
C ASP A 71 7.77 -2.77 22.29
N GLU A 72 7.96 -2.61 23.62
CA GLU A 72 9.08 -3.22 24.36
C GLU A 72 9.18 -4.73 24.16
N ARG A 73 8.05 -5.46 24.02
CA ARG A 73 8.05 -6.90 23.81
C ARG A 73 8.56 -7.30 22.43
N ALA A 74 8.24 -6.49 21.45
CA ALA A 74 8.78 -6.67 20.11
C ALA A 74 10.29 -6.41 20.08
N LEU A 75 10.75 -5.38 20.78
CA LEU A 75 12.18 -5.08 20.90
C LEU A 75 12.96 -6.12 21.70
N GLU A 76 12.38 -6.73 22.74
CA GLU A 76 12.98 -7.88 23.44
C GLU A 76 13.23 -9.04 22.45
N THR A 77 12.27 -9.31 21.57
CA THR A 77 12.43 -10.28 20.48
C THR A 77 13.51 -9.85 19.50
N HIS A 78 13.51 -8.58 19.10
CA HIS A 78 14.49 -8.05 18.15
C HIS A 78 15.91 -8.19 18.71
N ALA A 79 16.16 -7.69 19.93
CA ALA A 79 17.46 -7.75 20.58
C ALA A 79 18.00 -9.16 20.81
N ALA A 80 17.13 -10.18 20.84
CA ALA A 80 17.52 -11.58 20.97
C ALA A 80 17.89 -12.23 19.63
N ASN A 81 17.41 -11.73 18.52
CA ASN A 81 17.60 -12.34 17.19
C ASN A 81 18.59 -11.55 16.30
N PHE A 82 18.95 -10.32 16.66
CA PHE A 82 19.76 -9.44 15.82
C PHE A 82 20.94 -8.81 16.58
N PRO A 83 22.05 -8.53 15.86
CA PRO A 83 23.11 -7.68 16.36
C PRO A 83 22.66 -6.21 16.49
N GLY A 84 23.57 -5.36 16.93
CA GLY A 84 23.37 -3.91 16.96
C GLY A 84 22.43 -3.43 18.08
N LEU A 85 21.86 -2.26 17.90
CA LEU A 85 21.14 -1.52 18.92
C LEU A 85 19.62 -1.61 18.72
N SER A 86 18.89 -2.11 19.71
CA SER A 86 17.42 -2.09 19.74
C SER A 86 16.93 -1.00 20.69
N LEU A 87 16.24 0.02 20.17
CA LEU A 87 15.82 1.21 20.90
C LEU A 87 14.32 1.27 21.10
N HIS A 88 13.91 1.43 22.37
CA HIS A 88 12.53 1.77 22.71
C HIS A 88 12.33 3.29 22.57
N MET A 89 11.58 3.74 21.56
CA MET A 89 11.33 5.15 21.28
C MET A 89 9.93 5.38 20.73
N ASP A 90 9.32 6.52 21.08
CA ASP A 90 8.14 7.05 20.39
C ASP A 90 8.59 8.02 19.29
N LEU A 91 8.65 7.52 18.05
CA LEU A 91 9.00 8.36 16.90
C LEU A 91 7.95 9.46 16.60
N GLY A 92 6.80 9.46 17.26
CA GLY A 92 5.87 10.59 17.28
C GLY A 92 6.38 11.79 18.06
N ASP A 93 7.34 11.58 18.99
CA ASP A 93 7.97 12.63 19.77
C ASP A 93 9.15 13.27 18.99
N PRO A 94 9.13 14.58 18.73
CA PRO A 94 10.24 15.28 18.07
C PRO A 94 11.58 15.16 18.81
N GLU A 95 11.60 15.19 20.15
CA GLU A 95 12.83 15.12 20.94
C GLU A 95 13.49 13.74 20.79
N GLU A 96 12.71 12.67 20.80
CA GLU A 96 13.21 11.33 20.57
C GLU A 96 13.73 11.14 19.13
N ARG A 97 13.09 11.74 18.13
CA ARG A 97 13.63 11.76 16.76
C ARG A 97 14.94 12.51 16.67
N ASP A 98 15.08 13.67 17.36
CA ASP A 98 16.32 14.43 17.40
C ASP A 98 17.45 13.61 18.01
N ARG A 99 17.18 12.89 19.10
CA ARG A 99 18.12 11.94 19.71
C ARG A 99 18.52 10.84 18.74
N LEU A 100 17.54 10.20 18.07
CA LEU A 100 17.83 9.15 17.09
C LEU A 100 18.72 9.66 15.96
N VAL A 101 18.37 10.79 15.34
CA VAL A 101 19.17 11.37 14.25
C VAL A 101 20.58 11.71 14.74
N GLY A 102 20.72 12.21 15.97
CA GLY A 102 22.02 12.45 16.60
C GLY A 102 22.87 11.17 16.74
N LEU A 103 22.26 10.05 17.11
CA LEU A 103 22.94 8.75 17.17
C LEU A 103 23.36 8.26 15.78
N LEU A 104 22.45 8.33 14.80
CA LEU A 104 22.69 7.85 13.44
C LEU A 104 23.71 8.71 12.68
N SER A 105 23.88 9.99 13.04
CA SER A 105 24.87 10.88 12.41
C SER A 105 26.34 10.48 12.69
N ARG A 106 26.57 9.56 13.63
CA ARG A 106 27.89 9.04 13.98
C ARG A 106 28.44 8.03 12.98
N ALA A 107 27.59 7.51 12.09
CA ALA A 107 27.98 6.56 11.07
C ALA A 107 27.32 6.89 9.72
N LYS A 108 27.85 6.30 8.66
CA LYS A 108 27.20 6.35 7.35
C LYS A 108 26.11 5.30 7.29
N ILE A 109 24.87 5.72 7.42
CA ILE A 109 23.72 4.84 7.22
C ILE A 109 23.41 4.74 5.73
N ASP A 110 23.44 3.53 5.19
CA ASP A 110 23.17 3.29 3.77
C ASP A 110 21.70 2.97 3.47
N LEU A 111 20.96 2.37 4.42
CA LEU A 111 19.54 2.05 4.26
C LEU A 111 18.73 2.50 5.48
N ILE A 112 17.61 3.18 5.24
CA ILE A 112 16.51 3.28 6.21
C ILE A 112 15.35 2.45 5.71
N ALA A 113 15.06 1.37 6.43
CA ALA A 113 13.88 0.53 6.23
C ALA A 113 12.82 0.88 7.28
N GLY A 114 11.55 0.47 7.05
CA GLY A 114 10.53 0.57 8.09
C GLY A 114 9.09 0.41 7.60
N GLY A 115 8.22 0.12 8.57
CA GLY A 115 6.78 -0.01 8.37
C GLY A 115 5.99 0.93 9.28
N PRO A 116 5.89 2.25 8.98
CA PRO A 116 5.16 3.18 9.86
C PRO A 116 3.71 2.74 10.04
N PRO A 117 3.15 2.80 11.28
CA PRO A 117 1.80 2.32 11.57
C PRO A 117 0.73 3.00 10.72
N CYS A 118 -0.16 2.18 10.14
CA CYS A 118 -1.23 2.59 9.24
C CYS A 118 -2.63 2.46 9.86
N GLN A 119 -2.74 2.30 11.17
CA GLN A 119 -4.01 1.93 11.82
C GLN A 119 -5.22 2.81 11.49
N PRO A 120 -5.11 4.12 11.18
CA PRO A 120 -6.25 4.86 10.69
C PRO A 120 -6.66 4.53 9.25
N PHE A 121 -5.74 4.00 8.44
CA PHE A 121 -5.99 3.69 7.03
C PHE A 121 -6.54 2.27 6.81
N SER A 122 -6.25 1.30 7.69
CA SER A 122 -6.74 -0.07 7.52
C SER A 122 -8.27 -0.17 7.73
N ARG A 123 -8.94 -1.06 6.97
CA ARG A 123 -10.39 -1.30 7.11
C ARG A 123 -10.79 -1.66 8.55
N ALA A 124 -10.03 -2.53 9.20
CA ALA A 124 -10.26 -2.93 10.59
C ALA A 124 -10.01 -1.78 11.56
N GLY A 125 -9.01 -0.94 11.31
CA GLY A 125 -8.70 0.25 12.11
C GLY A 125 -9.79 1.31 12.01
N ARG A 126 -10.27 1.64 10.83
CA ARG A 126 -11.34 2.63 10.60
C ARG A 126 -12.65 2.27 11.31
N SER A 127 -13.09 1.02 11.20
CA SER A 127 -14.29 0.53 11.89
C SER A 127 -14.18 0.70 13.39
N LYS A 128 -13.05 0.31 14.00
CA LYS A 128 -12.81 0.42 15.44
C LYS A 128 -12.68 1.87 15.91
N ILE A 129 -12.00 2.72 15.15
CA ILE A 129 -11.85 4.15 15.48
C ILE A 129 -13.20 4.84 15.43
N ARG A 130 -14.01 4.60 14.39
CA ARG A 130 -15.35 5.16 14.27
C ARG A 130 -16.23 4.80 15.47
N ASP A 131 -16.21 3.54 15.91
CA ASP A 131 -16.95 3.07 17.09
C ASP A 131 -16.46 3.75 18.39
N LEU A 132 -15.15 3.90 18.58
CA LEU A 132 -14.56 4.55 19.74
C LEU A 132 -14.78 6.06 19.78
N VAL A 133 -14.78 6.73 18.63
CA VAL A 133 -15.08 8.17 18.52
C VAL A 133 -16.56 8.42 18.79
N LEU A 134 -17.46 7.63 18.20
CA LEU A 134 -18.90 7.74 18.44
C LEU A 134 -19.29 7.52 19.91
N ASN A 135 -18.52 6.70 20.64
CA ASN A 135 -18.73 6.43 22.05
C ASN A 135 -17.93 7.35 22.99
N HIS A 136 -17.36 8.46 22.51
CA HIS A 136 -16.54 9.42 23.29
C HIS A 136 -15.39 8.78 24.09
N LYS A 137 -14.90 7.63 23.68
CA LYS A 137 -13.83 6.88 24.36
C LYS A 137 -12.43 7.15 23.79
N ARG A 138 -12.29 8.03 22.79
CA ARG A 138 -11.03 8.34 22.14
C ARG A 138 -11.01 9.73 21.53
N ASP A 139 -9.82 10.36 21.56
CA ASP A 139 -9.52 11.59 20.83
C ASP A 139 -9.74 11.37 19.31
N PRO A 140 -10.50 12.25 18.63
CA PRO A 140 -10.64 12.22 17.16
C PRO A 140 -9.31 12.31 16.41
N ARG A 141 -8.28 12.91 17.02
CA ARG A 141 -6.92 13.04 16.47
C ARG A 141 -6.08 11.85 16.88
N ASP A 142 -6.13 10.77 16.10
CA ASP A 142 -5.19 9.66 16.27
C ASP A 142 -3.81 10.06 15.69
N ARG A 143 -2.86 10.41 16.58
CA ARG A 143 -1.49 10.82 16.22
C ARG A 143 -0.75 9.80 15.32
N ARG A 144 -1.19 8.54 15.33
CA ARG A 144 -0.63 7.50 14.45
C ARG A 144 -0.88 7.76 12.96
N LYS A 145 -1.77 8.69 12.59
CA LYS A 145 -1.93 9.15 11.20
C LYS A 145 -0.70 9.88 10.68
N GLU A 146 0.11 10.40 11.57
CA GLU A 146 1.24 11.29 11.25
C GLU A 146 2.60 10.57 11.35
N LEU A 147 2.65 9.29 11.78
CA LEU A 147 3.91 8.57 11.95
C LEU A 147 4.67 8.29 10.64
N TRP A 148 4.00 8.33 9.49
CA TRP A 148 4.67 8.35 8.19
C TRP A 148 5.50 9.64 8.00
N GLN A 149 5.08 10.78 8.59
CA GLN A 149 5.84 12.03 8.58
C GLN A 149 7.08 11.90 9.45
N ALA A 150 6.98 11.24 10.61
CA ALA A 150 8.11 10.94 11.46
C ALA A 150 9.15 10.06 10.73
N TYR A 151 8.70 9.03 10.02
CA TYR A 151 9.56 8.23 9.15
C TYR A 151 10.28 9.09 8.11
N LEU A 152 9.54 9.91 7.38
CA LEU A 152 10.08 10.78 6.33
C LEU A 152 11.01 11.88 6.88
N ASP A 153 10.76 12.36 8.09
CA ASP A 153 11.65 13.32 8.79
C ASP A 153 13.03 12.70 9.04
N VAL A 154 13.07 11.48 9.61
CA VAL A 154 14.34 10.77 9.83
C VAL A 154 15.07 10.53 8.50
N VAL A 155 14.38 10.04 7.46
CA VAL A 155 14.98 9.84 6.12
C VAL A 155 15.54 11.15 5.55
N THR A 156 14.80 12.26 5.68
CA THR A 156 15.20 13.57 5.16
C THR A 156 16.47 14.09 5.83
N ARG A 157 16.63 13.84 7.12
CA ARG A 157 17.75 14.33 7.94
C ARG A 157 18.98 13.45 7.84
N VAL A 158 18.81 12.12 7.86
CA VAL A 158 19.90 11.14 7.75
C VAL A 158 20.42 11.01 6.33
N ARG A 159 19.57 11.12 5.32
CA ARG A 159 19.93 11.04 3.89
C ARG A 159 20.63 9.73 3.51
N PRO A 160 20.06 8.57 3.81
CA PRO A 160 20.64 7.27 3.45
C PRO A 160 20.77 7.12 1.93
N ARG A 161 21.57 6.16 1.45
CA ARG A 161 21.65 5.84 0.01
C ARG A 161 20.37 5.20 -0.51
N ALA A 162 19.71 4.43 0.35
CA ALA A 162 18.50 3.69 0.02
C ALA A 162 17.40 3.87 1.07
N VAL A 163 16.14 3.75 0.64
CA VAL A 163 14.96 3.80 1.49
C VAL A 163 14.05 2.63 1.12
N LEU A 164 13.51 1.95 2.14
CA LEU A 164 12.53 0.88 2.01
C LEU A 164 11.36 1.16 2.97
N MET A 165 10.19 1.47 2.47
CA MET A 165 8.99 1.64 3.29
C MET A 165 7.95 0.59 2.93
N GLU A 166 7.45 -0.13 3.94
CA GLU A 166 6.32 -1.06 3.81
C GLU A 166 5.07 -0.46 4.44
N ASN A 167 3.91 -0.75 3.83
CA ASN A 167 2.63 -0.43 4.45
C ASN A 167 1.50 -1.32 3.91
N VAL A 168 0.30 -1.17 4.48
CA VAL A 168 -0.89 -1.85 3.95
C VAL A 168 -1.39 -1.16 2.68
N PRO A 169 -2.09 -1.88 1.77
CA PRO A 169 -2.67 -1.30 0.56
C PRO A 169 -3.60 -0.11 0.83
N ASP A 170 -4.31 -0.13 1.95
CA ASP A 170 -5.27 0.94 2.31
C ASP A 170 -4.60 2.30 2.53
N MET A 171 -3.31 2.37 2.87
CA MET A 171 -2.55 3.62 2.89
C MET A 171 -2.47 4.26 1.50
N GLY A 172 -2.36 3.42 0.47
CA GLY A 172 -2.35 3.86 -0.91
C GLY A 172 -3.75 4.09 -1.48
N LEU A 173 -4.73 3.22 -1.13
CA LEU A 173 -6.07 3.24 -1.73
C LEU A 173 -7.02 4.26 -1.08
N GLY A 174 -6.69 4.79 0.10
CA GLY A 174 -7.42 5.88 0.74
C GLY A 174 -7.00 7.25 0.20
N ASP A 175 -7.93 8.20 0.17
CA ASP A 175 -7.68 9.60 -0.22
C ASP A 175 -6.83 9.73 -1.51
N ASP A 176 -7.14 8.90 -2.52
CA ASP A 176 -6.46 8.85 -3.83
C ASP A 176 -4.92 8.82 -3.74
N PHE A 177 -4.37 8.04 -2.80
CA PHE A 177 -2.93 7.90 -2.58
C PHE A 177 -2.21 9.18 -2.15
N ALA A 178 -2.89 10.17 -1.58
CA ALA A 178 -2.30 11.47 -1.27
C ALA A 178 -1.00 11.35 -0.45
N VAL A 179 -0.98 10.50 0.58
CA VAL A 179 0.21 10.28 1.42
C VAL A 179 1.38 9.72 0.60
N VAL A 180 1.12 8.73 -0.25
CA VAL A 180 2.18 8.10 -1.08
C VAL A 180 2.77 9.09 -2.06
N ARG A 181 1.92 9.94 -2.68
CA ARG A 181 2.35 10.99 -3.61
C ARG A 181 3.25 12.02 -2.92
N ILE A 182 2.89 12.45 -1.71
CA ILE A 182 3.69 13.39 -0.92
C ILE A 182 5.07 12.79 -0.59
N ILE A 183 5.11 11.52 -0.15
CA ILE A 183 6.37 10.85 0.18
C ILE A 183 7.25 10.72 -1.07
N GLU A 184 6.68 10.26 -2.18
CA GLU A 184 7.40 10.06 -3.44
C GLU A 184 7.99 11.37 -3.97
N GLU A 185 7.20 12.45 -4.07
CA GLU A 185 7.70 13.76 -4.51
C GLU A 185 8.74 14.35 -3.56
N LYS A 186 8.60 14.15 -2.24
CA LYS A 186 9.60 14.62 -1.28
C LYS A 186 10.93 13.91 -1.48
N LEU A 187 10.92 12.58 -1.64
CA LEU A 187 12.13 11.79 -1.89
C LEU A 187 12.79 12.18 -3.22
N GLU A 188 12.01 12.37 -4.27
CA GLU A 188 12.54 12.82 -5.56
C GLU A 188 13.06 14.25 -5.52
N GLY A 189 12.41 15.14 -4.76
CA GLY A 189 12.94 16.48 -4.47
C GLY A 189 14.29 16.45 -3.77
N LEU A 190 14.56 15.37 -3.04
CA LEU A 190 15.85 15.10 -2.39
C LEU A 190 16.85 14.36 -3.30
N GLY A 191 16.48 14.04 -4.54
CA GLY A 191 17.35 13.38 -5.52
C GLY A 191 17.28 11.86 -5.52
N TYR A 192 16.24 11.24 -4.93
CA TYR A 192 16.05 9.80 -4.98
C TYR A 192 15.25 9.40 -6.22
N ALA A 193 15.71 8.36 -6.93
CA ALA A 193 14.85 7.59 -7.82
C ALA A 193 13.93 6.71 -6.98
N THR A 194 12.64 6.65 -7.31
CA THR A 194 11.62 5.95 -6.54
C THR A 194 10.99 4.79 -7.31
N GLN A 195 10.50 3.80 -6.59
CA GLN A 195 9.64 2.72 -7.07
C GLN A 195 8.51 2.50 -6.05
N VAL A 196 7.26 2.48 -6.52
CA VAL A 196 6.09 2.18 -5.69
C VAL A 196 5.33 1.02 -6.32
N ARG A 197 5.06 -0.03 -5.54
CA ARG A 197 4.30 -1.19 -6.00
C ARG A 197 3.31 -1.68 -4.95
N LEU A 198 2.16 -2.15 -5.41
CA LEU A 198 1.28 -3.03 -4.64
C LEU A 198 1.66 -4.47 -4.95
N VAL A 199 2.20 -5.17 -3.96
CA VAL A 199 2.65 -6.54 -4.10
C VAL A 199 1.77 -7.50 -3.32
N ASP A 200 1.61 -8.72 -3.82
CA ASP A 200 1.11 -9.84 -3.02
C ASP A 200 2.30 -10.73 -2.68
N ALA A 201 2.56 -10.92 -1.38
CA ALA A 201 3.77 -11.55 -0.86
C ALA A 201 3.99 -12.98 -1.39
N TRP A 202 2.91 -13.68 -1.79
CA TRP A 202 3.05 -15.03 -2.33
C TRP A 202 3.87 -15.09 -3.64
N HIS A 203 3.93 -14.02 -4.41
CA HIS A 203 4.81 -13.93 -5.59
C HIS A 203 6.31 -13.99 -5.24
N TYR A 204 6.64 -13.88 -3.96
CA TYR A 204 8.00 -13.91 -3.43
C TYR A 204 8.24 -15.12 -2.51
N GLY A 205 7.45 -16.20 -2.69
CA GLY A 205 7.62 -17.46 -1.96
C GLY A 205 6.99 -17.48 -0.57
N VAL A 206 6.17 -16.49 -0.21
CA VAL A 206 5.45 -16.46 1.07
C VAL A 206 4.17 -17.29 0.97
N PRO A 207 3.93 -18.31 1.82
CA PRO A 207 2.77 -19.20 1.71
C PRO A 207 1.46 -18.56 2.20
N GLN A 208 1.22 -17.30 1.83
CA GLN A 208 -0.02 -16.60 2.15
C GLN A 208 -0.35 -15.47 1.16
N HIS A 209 -1.63 -15.21 0.98
CA HIS A 209 -2.12 -13.99 0.33
C HIS A 209 -1.97 -12.80 1.27
N ARG A 210 -0.94 -11.98 1.05
CA ARG A 210 -0.66 -10.79 1.86
C ARG A 210 -0.27 -9.61 0.98
N LYS A 211 -1.24 -8.77 0.68
CA LYS A 211 -1.01 -7.57 -0.14
C LYS A 211 -0.36 -6.47 0.68
N ARG A 212 0.67 -5.83 0.10
CA ARG A 212 1.42 -4.73 0.71
C ARG A 212 1.74 -3.65 -0.30
N LEU A 213 1.77 -2.42 0.18
CA LEU A 213 2.38 -1.29 -0.50
C LEU A 213 3.85 -1.25 -0.13
N ILE A 214 4.72 -1.29 -1.12
CA ILE A 214 6.17 -1.13 -0.93
C ILE A 214 6.62 0.10 -1.72
N LEU A 215 7.32 1.01 -1.03
CA LEU A 215 8.02 2.13 -1.63
C LEU A 215 9.52 1.92 -1.44
N LEU A 216 10.24 1.94 -2.53
CA LEU A 216 11.68 1.84 -2.59
C LEU A 216 12.26 3.14 -3.15
N ALA A 217 13.42 3.58 -2.65
CA ALA A 217 14.11 4.74 -3.22
C ALA A 217 15.63 4.59 -3.13
N ARG A 218 16.34 5.16 -4.11
CA ARG A 218 17.82 5.21 -4.19
C ARG A 218 18.29 6.56 -4.68
N ASN A 219 19.37 7.10 -4.09
CA ASN A 219 19.94 8.40 -4.49
C ASN A 219 21.24 8.29 -5.30
N ASP A 220 21.66 7.08 -5.64
CA ASP A 220 22.88 6.80 -6.39
C ASP A 220 22.63 6.40 -7.86
N VAL A 221 21.37 6.27 -8.28
CA VAL A 221 20.96 5.92 -9.64
C VAL A 221 19.77 6.76 -10.10
N GLU A 222 19.65 7.01 -11.40
CA GLU A 222 18.49 7.73 -11.96
C GLU A 222 17.26 6.85 -12.08
N LYS A 223 17.45 5.55 -12.24
CA LYS A 223 16.43 4.51 -12.35
C LYS A 223 16.98 3.20 -11.82
N PHE A 224 16.15 2.41 -11.19
CA PHE A 224 16.45 1.02 -10.82
C PHE A 224 15.21 0.15 -11.00
N GLU A 225 15.42 -1.14 -11.13
CA GLU A 225 14.34 -2.11 -11.29
C GLU A 225 14.24 -2.99 -10.04
N TRP A 226 13.02 -3.36 -9.72
CA TRP A 226 12.74 -4.41 -8.75
C TRP A 226 12.50 -5.71 -9.53
N SER A 227 13.05 -6.83 -9.05
CA SER A 227 12.89 -8.14 -9.68
C SER A 227 11.43 -8.49 -9.96
N ASP A 228 11.19 -9.16 -11.07
CA ASP A 228 9.87 -9.59 -11.47
C ASP A 228 9.28 -10.61 -10.49
N LYS A 229 7.94 -10.64 -10.48
CA LYS A 229 7.16 -11.62 -9.73
C LYS A 229 7.57 -13.04 -10.11
N ARG A 230 7.87 -13.87 -9.12
CA ARG A 230 8.09 -15.30 -9.30
C ARG A 230 6.75 -16.02 -9.11
N ASP A 231 6.37 -16.90 -10.02
CA ASP A 231 5.19 -17.76 -9.86
C ASP A 231 5.52 -19.00 -9.00
N THR A 232 6.19 -18.79 -7.87
CA THR A 232 6.49 -19.86 -6.92
C THR A 232 5.27 -20.09 -6.02
N HIS A 233 4.58 -21.19 -6.22
CA HIS A 233 3.47 -21.59 -5.38
C HIS A 233 4.00 -22.41 -4.20
N VAL A 234 3.97 -21.84 -2.99
CA VAL A 234 4.23 -22.56 -1.74
C VAL A 234 2.90 -22.78 -1.02
N SER A 235 2.49 -24.03 -0.85
CA SER A 235 1.27 -24.41 -0.16
C SER A 235 1.47 -24.49 1.36
N LEU A 236 0.38 -24.60 2.12
CA LEU A 236 0.48 -24.90 3.54
C LEU A 236 1.09 -26.28 3.80
N ARG A 237 0.86 -27.25 2.91
CA ARG A 237 1.54 -28.55 2.95
C ARG A 237 3.05 -28.36 2.93
N ASP A 238 3.58 -27.55 2.01
CA ASP A 238 5.01 -27.30 1.90
C ASP A 238 5.56 -26.60 3.14
N ALA A 239 4.76 -25.74 3.76
CA ALA A 239 5.20 -24.89 4.86
C ALA A 239 5.19 -25.57 6.22
N ILE A 240 4.24 -26.47 6.50
CA ILE A 240 3.99 -26.97 7.86
C ILE A 240 3.85 -28.48 7.99
N SER A 241 3.90 -29.27 6.89
CA SER A 241 3.64 -30.71 6.96
C SER A 241 4.70 -31.51 7.70
N ASP A 242 5.89 -30.97 7.91
CA ASP A 242 7.00 -31.61 8.62
C ASP A 242 7.01 -31.31 10.13
N LEU A 243 6.12 -30.42 10.59
CA LEU A 243 5.94 -30.13 12.00
C LEU A 243 5.22 -31.30 12.70
N PRO A 244 5.45 -31.53 14.02
CA PRO A 244 4.79 -32.58 14.77
C PRO A 244 3.26 -32.46 14.73
N GLU A 245 2.57 -33.58 14.54
CA GLU A 245 1.14 -33.67 14.77
C GLU A 245 0.86 -33.54 16.27
N LEU A 246 -0.19 -32.81 16.63
CA LEU A 246 -0.55 -32.54 18.01
C LEU A 246 -1.84 -33.26 18.39
N GLU A 247 -1.82 -33.95 19.52
CA GLU A 247 -3.05 -34.45 20.12
C GLU A 247 -3.92 -33.28 20.59
N VAL A 248 -5.21 -33.33 20.23
CA VAL A 248 -6.17 -32.24 20.51
C VAL A 248 -7.31 -32.78 21.35
N GLU A 249 -7.17 -32.66 22.66
CA GLU A 249 -8.23 -32.91 23.62
C GLU A 249 -8.92 -31.59 24.02
N PRO A 250 -10.27 -31.56 24.02
CA PRO A 250 -11.01 -30.36 24.42
C PRO A 250 -10.63 -29.86 25.80
N ARG A 251 -10.31 -28.54 25.90
CA ARG A 251 -9.90 -27.83 27.13
C ARG A 251 -8.50 -28.17 27.65
N GLU A 252 -7.77 -29.06 27.02
CA GLU A 252 -6.40 -29.34 27.37
C GLU A 252 -5.39 -28.42 26.67
N ARG A 253 -4.17 -28.41 27.15
CA ARG A 253 -3.06 -27.67 26.55
C ARG A 253 -2.65 -28.37 25.26
N ILE A 254 -2.52 -27.61 24.16
CA ILE A 254 -2.15 -28.12 22.85
C ILE A 254 -0.73 -27.70 22.52
N GLY A 255 0.16 -28.66 22.39
CA GLY A 255 1.56 -28.46 22.05
C GLY A 255 2.43 -27.94 23.20
N ALA A 256 3.69 -27.64 22.90
CA ALA A 256 4.69 -27.21 23.88
C ALA A 256 5.68 -26.18 23.31
N ARG A 257 6.49 -25.61 24.23
CA ARG A 257 7.61 -24.69 23.87
C ARG A 257 8.74 -25.37 23.12
N ALA A 258 8.93 -26.66 23.32
CA ALA A 258 9.88 -27.50 22.61
C ALA A 258 9.30 -28.89 22.39
N LEU A 259 9.39 -29.39 21.18
CA LEU A 259 8.96 -30.73 20.77
C LEU A 259 9.99 -31.30 19.80
N PRO A 260 10.18 -32.65 19.77
CA PRO A 260 11.00 -33.26 18.73
C PRO A 260 10.34 -33.07 17.35
N TYR A 261 11.15 -32.83 16.32
CA TYR A 261 10.65 -32.92 14.96
C TYR A 261 10.19 -34.33 14.64
N GLN A 262 9.17 -34.46 13.79
CA GLN A 262 8.84 -35.73 13.19
C GLN A 262 9.91 -36.11 12.16
N GLU A 263 10.42 -37.33 12.21
CA GLU A 263 11.25 -37.86 11.15
C GLU A 263 10.42 -38.05 9.88
N LYS A 264 10.67 -37.25 8.87
CA LYS A 264 10.08 -37.38 7.53
C LYS A 264 11.17 -37.67 6.52
N GLN A 265 10.90 -38.61 5.62
CA GLN A 265 11.86 -39.05 4.60
C GLN A 265 12.21 -37.94 3.58
N LYS A 266 11.32 -36.96 3.38
CA LYS A 266 11.55 -35.83 2.45
C LYS A 266 10.89 -34.54 2.94
N LEU A 267 11.70 -33.54 3.14
CA LEU A 267 11.25 -32.17 3.39
C LEU A 267 10.91 -31.47 2.06
N SER A 268 9.96 -30.54 2.07
CA SER A 268 9.84 -29.55 1.00
C SER A 268 11.05 -28.61 1.03
N ASP A 269 11.38 -27.98 -0.10
CA ASP A 269 12.45 -26.99 -0.17
C ASP A 269 12.19 -25.84 0.80
N PHE A 270 10.93 -25.43 0.96
CA PHE A 270 10.53 -24.40 1.92
C PHE A 270 10.77 -24.85 3.37
N ALA A 271 10.35 -26.07 3.75
CA ALA A 271 10.57 -26.57 5.10
C ALA A 271 12.06 -26.73 5.41
N ALA A 272 12.87 -27.18 4.44
CA ALA A 272 14.32 -27.26 4.57
C ALA A 272 14.93 -25.87 4.83
N GLN A 273 14.51 -24.85 4.09
CA GLN A 273 14.92 -23.46 4.30
C GLN A 273 14.52 -22.95 5.69
N MET A 274 13.31 -23.26 6.17
CA MET A 274 12.85 -22.82 7.49
C MET A 274 13.65 -23.48 8.63
N ARG A 275 14.12 -24.71 8.45
CA ARG A 275 14.94 -25.44 9.45
C ARG A 275 16.41 -25.02 9.45
N GLU A 276 16.87 -24.24 8.49
CA GLU A 276 18.26 -23.81 8.39
C GLU A 276 18.71 -23.08 9.66
N GLY A 277 19.78 -23.58 10.30
CA GLY A 277 20.31 -23.03 11.55
C GLY A 277 19.41 -23.23 12.78
N ALA A 278 18.36 -24.04 12.70
CA ALA A 278 17.56 -24.40 13.87
C ALA A 278 18.30 -25.43 14.76
N GLU A 279 17.89 -25.53 16.02
CA GLU A 279 18.40 -26.52 16.95
C GLU A 279 18.11 -27.93 16.42
N ALA A 280 19.13 -28.79 16.40
CA ALA A 280 19.03 -30.13 15.85
C ALA A 280 17.97 -30.95 16.59
N GLY A 281 17.02 -31.50 15.86
CA GLY A 281 16.01 -32.40 16.39
C GLY A 281 14.85 -31.72 17.14
N LEU A 282 14.88 -30.40 17.39
CA LEU A 282 13.85 -29.71 18.17
C LEU A 282 13.16 -28.61 17.40
N VAL A 283 11.82 -28.58 17.45
CA VAL A 283 11.00 -27.44 17.02
C VAL A 283 10.50 -26.68 18.24
N HIS A 284 10.70 -25.37 18.21
CA HIS A 284 10.28 -24.48 19.28
C HIS A 284 8.94 -23.79 19.00
N ASP A 285 8.20 -23.51 20.10
CA ASP A 285 6.94 -22.74 20.08
C ASP A 285 5.83 -23.39 19.24
N HIS A 286 5.85 -24.73 19.12
CA HIS A 286 4.81 -25.48 18.42
C HIS A 286 3.62 -25.73 19.36
N MET A 287 2.94 -24.64 19.74
CA MET A 287 1.81 -24.63 20.66
C MET A 287 0.75 -23.63 20.25
N THR A 288 -0.50 -23.92 20.62
CA THR A 288 -1.63 -23.03 20.36
C THR A 288 -2.54 -22.93 21.59
N ARG A 289 -3.67 -22.27 21.43
CA ARG A 289 -4.66 -22.13 22.50
C ARG A 289 -5.51 -23.38 22.66
N ARG A 290 -6.06 -23.55 23.86
CA ARG A 290 -7.02 -24.61 24.15
C ARG A 290 -8.26 -24.47 23.27
N VAL A 291 -8.78 -25.61 22.78
CA VAL A 291 -10.02 -25.67 22.02
C VAL A 291 -11.18 -25.97 22.97
N ARG A 292 -12.28 -25.30 22.84
CA ARG A 292 -13.49 -25.59 23.57
C ARG A 292 -14.18 -26.80 22.97
N LYS A 293 -15.02 -27.49 23.75
CA LYS A 293 -15.72 -28.70 23.28
C LYS A 293 -16.62 -28.43 22.07
N ASP A 294 -17.33 -27.30 22.08
CA ASP A 294 -18.18 -26.87 20.97
C ASP A 294 -17.38 -26.47 19.71
N ASP A 295 -16.20 -25.83 19.88
CA ASP A 295 -15.31 -25.51 18.77
C ASP A 295 -14.64 -26.77 18.19
N TRP A 296 -14.26 -27.70 19.05
CA TRP A 296 -13.70 -28.98 18.63
C TRP A 296 -14.70 -29.74 17.75
N GLU A 297 -15.96 -29.86 18.18
CA GLU A 297 -17.05 -30.45 17.40
C GLU A 297 -17.21 -29.74 16.04
N ILE A 298 -17.18 -28.40 16.01
CA ILE A 298 -17.23 -27.62 14.76
C ILE A 298 -16.06 -27.99 13.85
N PHE A 299 -14.83 -27.99 14.37
CA PHE A 299 -13.64 -28.19 13.55
C PHE A 299 -13.50 -29.61 13.02
N THR A 300 -14.04 -30.61 13.75
CA THR A 300 -14.00 -32.03 13.38
C THR A 300 -15.11 -32.39 12.42
N ASP A 301 -16.36 -32.06 12.77
CA ASP A 301 -17.54 -32.67 12.16
C ASP A 301 -18.27 -31.75 11.17
N HIS A 302 -18.03 -30.42 11.25
CA HIS A 302 -18.85 -29.43 10.54
C HIS A 302 -18.07 -28.48 9.66
N MET A 303 -16.75 -28.67 9.46
CA MET A 303 -15.95 -27.75 8.66
C MET A 303 -14.91 -28.42 7.76
N ASP A 304 -14.91 -27.97 6.51
CA ASP A 304 -13.79 -28.06 5.56
C ASP A 304 -13.28 -26.66 5.17
N SER A 305 -12.35 -26.57 4.22
CA SER A 305 -11.79 -25.30 3.75
C SER A 305 -12.80 -24.39 3.02
N ARG A 306 -13.93 -24.93 2.56
CA ARG A 306 -14.97 -24.22 1.80
C ARG A 306 -16.17 -23.84 2.65
N THR A 307 -16.31 -24.41 3.85
CA THR A 307 -17.46 -24.20 4.72
C THR A 307 -17.56 -22.73 5.17
N LEU A 308 -18.74 -22.15 5.02
CA LEU A 308 -19.04 -20.80 5.50
C LEU A 308 -19.62 -20.88 6.93
N TYR A 309 -19.40 -19.84 7.73
CA TYR A 309 -19.92 -19.75 9.09
C TYR A 309 -21.45 -19.99 9.18
N SER A 310 -22.22 -19.50 8.20
CA SER A 310 -23.67 -19.67 8.13
C SER A 310 -24.12 -21.13 7.92
N GLN A 311 -23.23 -22.01 7.47
CA GLN A 311 -23.51 -23.43 7.23
C GLN A 311 -23.28 -24.28 8.49
N ILE A 312 -22.61 -23.75 9.51
CA ILE A 312 -22.43 -24.42 10.80
C ILE A 312 -23.80 -24.54 11.49
N PRO A 313 -24.10 -25.67 12.17
CA PRO A 313 -25.37 -25.83 12.90
C PRO A 313 -25.65 -24.66 13.85
N LYS A 314 -26.85 -24.11 13.80
CA LYS A 314 -27.25 -22.90 14.57
C LYS A 314 -26.96 -23.04 16.08
N ARG A 315 -27.10 -24.24 16.66
CA ARG A 315 -26.78 -24.51 18.07
C ARG A 315 -25.32 -24.26 18.44
N LEU A 316 -24.42 -24.30 17.46
CA LEU A 316 -22.98 -24.13 17.62
C LEU A 316 -22.52 -22.71 17.21
N GLN A 317 -23.38 -21.91 16.56
CA GLN A 317 -23.04 -20.56 16.15
C GLN A 317 -23.06 -19.61 17.37
N ARG A 318 -21.92 -18.97 17.67
CA ARG A 318 -21.81 -17.99 18.76
C ARG A 318 -21.98 -16.54 18.32
N TYR A 319 -21.74 -16.28 17.05
CA TYR A 319 -21.78 -14.96 16.46
C TYR A 319 -23.03 -14.79 15.64
N ARG A 320 -23.53 -13.58 15.56
CA ARG A 320 -24.65 -13.27 14.65
C ARG A 320 -24.20 -13.46 13.21
N ALA A 321 -24.90 -14.28 12.44
CA ALA A 321 -24.54 -14.63 11.07
C ALA A 321 -24.68 -13.45 10.10
N ASP A 322 -25.50 -12.45 10.42
CA ASP A 322 -25.70 -11.22 9.64
C ASP A 322 -24.48 -10.29 9.64
N ASN A 323 -23.66 -10.30 10.71
CA ASN A 323 -22.51 -9.41 10.86
C ASN A 323 -21.15 -10.07 10.66
N TYR A 324 -21.07 -11.41 10.65
CA TYR A 324 -19.81 -12.14 10.70
C TYR A 324 -19.83 -13.39 9.82
N THR A 325 -19.88 -13.20 8.51
CA THR A 325 -19.95 -14.31 7.54
C THR A 325 -18.64 -15.09 7.39
N ASP A 326 -17.51 -14.50 7.80
CA ASP A 326 -16.16 -15.05 7.62
C ASP A 326 -15.48 -15.53 8.92
N LYS A 327 -16.25 -15.64 10.02
CA LYS A 327 -15.79 -16.29 11.25
C LYS A 327 -15.64 -17.79 11.02
N TYR A 328 -14.74 -18.45 11.74
CA TYR A 328 -14.38 -19.85 11.55
C TYR A 328 -13.97 -20.15 10.10
N LYS A 329 -12.68 -20.05 9.84
CA LYS A 329 -12.09 -20.42 8.55
C LYS A 329 -11.07 -21.53 8.75
N LYS A 330 -11.41 -22.73 8.25
CA LYS A 330 -10.48 -23.84 8.10
C LYS A 330 -9.64 -23.58 6.85
N LEU A 331 -8.32 -23.61 7.01
CA LEU A 331 -7.39 -23.36 5.92
C LEU A 331 -7.37 -24.55 4.96
N ASP A 332 -6.88 -24.34 3.75
CA ASP A 332 -6.71 -25.40 2.76
C ASP A 332 -5.27 -25.91 2.78
N TRP A 333 -5.12 -27.25 2.79
CA TRP A 333 -3.81 -27.89 2.88
C TRP A 333 -2.96 -27.69 1.63
N ASP A 334 -3.61 -27.64 0.47
CA ASP A 334 -2.97 -27.59 -0.83
C ASP A 334 -2.95 -26.18 -1.44
N ASP A 335 -3.44 -25.19 -0.67
CA ASP A 335 -3.41 -23.78 -1.06
C ASP A 335 -2.62 -22.94 -0.05
N ARG A 336 -2.52 -21.66 -0.30
CA ARG A 336 -1.89 -20.65 0.54
C ARG A 336 -2.80 -20.23 1.69
N SER A 337 -2.21 -19.78 2.78
CA SER A 337 -2.97 -19.14 3.86
C SER A 337 -3.56 -17.80 3.43
N ARG A 338 -4.64 -17.41 4.08
CA ARG A 338 -5.05 -16.02 4.13
C ARG A 338 -4.03 -15.18 4.92
N SER A 339 -4.05 -13.85 4.74
CA SER A 339 -3.14 -12.94 5.44
C SER A 339 -3.20 -13.10 6.96
N ILE A 340 -2.10 -13.51 7.58
CA ILE A 340 -1.97 -13.55 9.04
C ILE A 340 -1.85 -12.12 9.56
N THR A 341 -2.71 -11.75 10.49
CA THR A 341 -2.78 -10.42 11.09
C THR A 341 -2.66 -10.53 12.62
N ALA A 342 -2.34 -9.43 13.30
CA ALA A 342 -2.26 -9.38 14.77
C ALA A 342 -3.55 -9.84 15.48
N HIS A 343 -4.68 -9.90 14.76
CA HIS A 343 -5.94 -10.41 15.29
C HIS A 343 -5.86 -11.90 15.68
N ILE A 344 -4.93 -12.67 15.09
CA ILE A 344 -4.68 -14.08 15.47
C ILE A 344 -4.38 -14.21 16.97
N ALA A 345 -3.80 -13.18 17.61
CA ALA A 345 -3.55 -13.15 19.05
C ALA A 345 -4.82 -13.24 19.92
N LYS A 346 -5.99 -12.86 19.37
CA LYS A 346 -7.25 -12.82 20.13
C LYS A 346 -7.96 -14.17 20.18
N ASP A 347 -8.40 -14.72 19.03
CA ASP A 347 -9.19 -15.94 19.00
C ASP A 347 -8.66 -16.99 18.01
N GLY A 348 -8.01 -16.60 16.91
CA GLY A 348 -7.43 -17.51 15.93
C GLY A 348 -8.42 -18.25 15.03
N TYR A 349 -9.73 -18.02 15.16
CA TYR A 349 -10.76 -18.76 14.41
C TYR A 349 -10.75 -18.50 12.90
N TRP A 350 -10.03 -17.50 12.45
CA TRP A 350 -9.76 -17.26 11.02
C TRP A 350 -8.63 -18.13 10.47
N TYR A 351 -7.96 -18.93 11.35
CA TYR A 351 -6.77 -19.68 11.05
C TYR A 351 -6.85 -21.08 11.68
N ILE A 352 -7.94 -21.83 11.36
CA ILE A 352 -8.13 -23.20 11.82
C ILE A 352 -7.21 -24.09 10.97
N HIS A 353 -6.47 -24.99 11.63
CA HIS A 353 -5.53 -25.91 10.97
C HIS A 353 -6.27 -26.78 9.95
N PRO A 354 -5.69 -27.02 8.74
CA PRO A 354 -6.40 -27.74 7.68
C PRO A 354 -6.74 -29.19 8.00
N ARG A 355 -5.98 -29.87 8.87
CA ARG A 355 -6.17 -31.29 9.19
C ARG A 355 -6.53 -31.57 10.63
N GLU A 356 -6.02 -30.79 11.59
CA GLU A 356 -6.21 -31.00 13.01
C GLU A 356 -7.31 -30.06 13.56
N PRO A 357 -8.13 -30.48 14.56
CA PRO A 357 -9.25 -29.68 15.06
C PRO A 357 -8.80 -28.59 16.04
N ARG A 358 -7.88 -27.72 15.60
CA ARG A 358 -7.29 -26.62 16.36
C ARG A 358 -6.97 -25.40 15.48
N THR A 359 -6.63 -24.31 16.11
CA THR A 359 -6.05 -23.15 15.40
C THR A 359 -4.56 -23.36 15.17
N LEU A 360 -3.96 -22.58 14.27
CA LEU A 360 -2.51 -22.62 14.03
C LEU A 360 -1.72 -22.45 15.33
N THR A 361 -0.58 -23.11 15.42
CA THR A 361 0.43 -22.88 16.46
C THR A 361 1.24 -21.62 16.18
N VAL A 362 2.03 -21.17 17.18
CA VAL A 362 2.96 -20.05 17.00
C VAL A 362 3.97 -20.36 15.90
N ARG A 363 4.54 -21.57 15.87
CA ARG A 363 5.54 -21.99 14.87
C ARG A 363 4.93 -22.07 13.46
N GLU A 364 3.74 -22.62 13.32
CA GLU A 364 3.05 -22.64 12.02
C GLU A 364 2.78 -21.22 11.50
N ALA A 365 2.27 -20.34 12.35
CA ALA A 365 2.05 -18.95 11.99
C ALA A 365 3.37 -18.24 11.63
N ALA A 366 4.46 -18.51 12.34
CA ALA A 366 5.79 -17.97 12.07
C ALA A 366 6.31 -18.42 10.70
N ARG A 367 6.19 -19.73 10.37
CA ARG A 367 6.59 -20.27 9.06
C ARG A 367 5.75 -19.72 7.91
N ILE A 368 4.45 -19.55 8.10
CA ILE A 368 3.58 -18.93 7.10
C ILE A 368 3.98 -17.46 6.86
N GLN A 369 4.54 -16.81 7.88
CA GLN A 369 5.16 -15.47 7.75
C GLN A 369 6.62 -15.52 7.30
N THR A 370 7.16 -16.71 7.02
CA THR A 370 8.54 -16.95 6.58
C THR A 370 9.65 -16.66 7.60
N PHE A 371 9.31 -16.68 8.90
CA PHE A 371 10.33 -16.73 9.96
C PHE A 371 10.94 -18.13 10.07
N PRO A 372 12.27 -18.28 10.07
CA PRO A 372 12.90 -19.58 10.22
C PRO A 372 12.71 -20.14 11.64
N ASP A 373 12.92 -21.46 11.81
CA ASP A 373 12.64 -22.12 13.09
C ASP A 373 13.57 -21.70 14.22
N ARG A 374 14.78 -21.23 13.91
CA ARG A 374 15.70 -20.62 14.88
C ARG A 374 15.19 -19.31 15.46
N PHE A 375 14.28 -18.62 14.76
CA PHE A 375 13.74 -17.35 15.21
C PHE A 375 12.73 -17.56 16.35
N ARG A 376 12.99 -16.95 17.51
CA ARG A 376 12.17 -17.07 18.71
C ARG A 376 11.48 -15.75 19.01
N PHE A 377 10.31 -15.82 19.65
CA PHE A 377 9.51 -14.64 20.02
C PHE A 377 9.41 -14.54 21.53
N ALA A 378 9.88 -13.44 22.11
CA ALA A 378 9.76 -13.13 23.54
C ALA A 378 8.32 -12.89 23.96
N GLY A 379 8.03 -13.15 25.22
CA GLY A 379 6.75 -12.91 25.82
C GLY A 379 5.85 -14.15 25.88
N THR A 380 4.55 -13.89 25.99
CA THR A 380 3.53 -14.95 26.00
C THR A 380 3.22 -15.44 24.59
N ARG A 381 2.50 -16.58 24.49
CA ARG A 381 1.96 -17.06 23.22
C ARG A 381 1.17 -15.96 22.46
N SER A 382 0.38 -15.15 23.18
CA SER A 382 -0.38 -14.06 22.57
C SER A 382 0.50 -12.93 22.07
N ASP A 383 1.61 -12.65 22.74
CA ASP A 383 2.62 -11.68 22.29
C ASP A 383 3.29 -12.18 21.02
N ALA A 384 3.70 -13.45 20.97
CA ALA A 384 4.27 -14.06 19.77
C ALA A 384 3.32 -13.96 18.56
N PHE A 385 2.05 -14.33 18.73
CA PHE A 385 1.06 -14.21 17.65
C PHE A 385 0.86 -12.75 17.18
N ARG A 386 0.87 -11.77 18.12
CA ARG A 386 0.76 -10.35 17.77
C ARG A 386 1.96 -9.88 16.97
N GLN A 387 3.17 -10.22 17.40
CA GLN A 387 4.42 -9.92 16.72
C GLN A 387 4.45 -10.51 15.31
N ILE A 388 4.13 -11.79 15.15
CA ILE A 388 4.06 -12.48 13.86
C ILE A 388 3.03 -11.80 12.93
N GLY A 389 1.84 -11.49 13.43
CA GLY A 389 0.77 -10.90 12.64
C GLY A 389 1.06 -9.48 12.15
N ASN A 390 1.84 -8.70 12.93
CA ASN A 390 2.28 -7.35 12.55
C ASN A 390 3.47 -7.36 11.58
N ALA A 391 4.25 -8.42 11.56
CA ALA A 391 5.51 -8.46 10.83
C ALA A 391 5.36 -8.34 9.31
N VAL A 392 6.36 -7.74 8.68
CA VAL A 392 6.65 -7.92 7.25
C VAL A 392 7.25 -9.32 7.07
N PRO A 393 6.75 -10.13 6.11
CA PRO A 393 7.38 -11.44 5.87
C PRO A 393 8.85 -11.29 5.47
N PRO A 394 9.79 -11.98 6.16
CA PRO A 394 11.22 -11.94 5.84
C PRO A 394 11.56 -12.10 4.35
N LEU A 395 10.95 -13.05 3.65
CA LEU A 395 11.21 -13.24 2.22
C LEU A 395 10.79 -12.04 1.36
N LEU A 396 9.67 -11.38 1.70
CA LEU A 396 9.28 -10.13 1.03
C LEU A 396 10.26 -9.00 1.36
N GLY A 397 10.68 -8.89 2.61
CA GLY A 397 11.70 -7.94 3.07
C GLY A 397 13.03 -8.12 2.33
N LYS A 398 13.48 -9.37 2.17
CA LYS A 398 14.68 -9.73 1.43
C LYS A 398 14.64 -9.26 -0.03
N GLU A 399 13.56 -9.57 -0.74
CA GLU A 399 13.42 -9.17 -2.15
C GLU A 399 13.37 -7.65 -2.30
N ALA A 400 12.68 -6.95 -1.42
CA ALA A 400 12.62 -5.48 -1.42
C ALA A 400 13.98 -4.85 -1.09
N ALA A 401 14.70 -5.36 -0.09
CA ALA A 401 16.02 -4.88 0.30
C ALA A 401 17.10 -5.19 -0.76
N THR A 402 16.99 -6.33 -1.45
CA THR A 402 17.87 -6.70 -2.56
C THR A 402 17.73 -5.71 -3.73
N ALA A 403 16.51 -5.26 -4.03
CA ALA A 403 16.26 -4.30 -5.11
C ALA A 403 16.93 -2.93 -4.89
N VAL A 404 17.22 -2.59 -3.64
CA VAL A 404 17.86 -1.31 -3.28
C VAL A 404 19.34 -1.46 -2.93
N LEU A 405 19.94 -2.63 -3.12
CA LEU A 405 21.38 -2.81 -2.93
C LEU A 405 22.14 -1.87 -3.87
N PRO A 406 23.15 -1.13 -3.35
CA PRO A 406 24.00 -0.32 -4.21
C PRO A 406 24.81 -1.21 -5.14
N VAL A 407 25.01 -0.73 -6.37
CA VAL A 407 25.94 -1.36 -7.31
C VAL A 407 27.34 -0.84 -6.98
N ASP A 408 28.29 -1.75 -6.75
CA ASP A 408 29.66 -1.38 -6.41
C ASP A 408 30.30 -0.58 -7.56
N GLY A 409 31.01 0.50 -7.19
CA GLY A 409 31.66 1.40 -8.15
C GLY A 409 30.77 2.51 -8.75
N VAL A 410 29.47 2.47 -8.56
CA VAL A 410 28.57 3.55 -8.99
C VAL A 410 28.56 4.66 -7.92
N ARG A 411 29.02 5.85 -8.31
CA ARG A 411 28.95 7.07 -7.48
C ARG A 411 27.82 7.95 -8.01
N ALA A 412 27.10 8.60 -7.10
CA ALA A 412 26.15 9.64 -7.47
C ALA A 412 26.83 10.71 -8.35
N PRO A 413 26.21 11.15 -9.45
CA PRO A 413 26.81 12.16 -10.32
C PRO A 413 27.03 13.47 -9.57
N LYS A 414 28.18 14.14 -9.84
CA LYS A 414 28.49 15.48 -9.34
C LYS A 414 27.45 16.45 -9.92
N GLY A 415 26.51 16.91 -9.14
CA GLY A 415 25.45 17.84 -9.58
C GLY A 415 24.04 17.44 -9.20
N GLY A 416 23.93 16.29 -8.53
CA GLY A 416 22.64 15.70 -8.11
C GLY A 416 21.94 14.97 -9.23
N LEU A 417 21.18 13.94 -8.86
CA LEU A 417 20.32 13.20 -9.78
C LEU A 417 19.05 14.01 -10.08
N ARG A 418 18.61 13.95 -11.33
CA ARG A 418 17.27 14.36 -11.71
C ARG A 418 16.42 13.10 -11.89
N PRO A 419 15.65 12.70 -10.88
CA PRO A 419 14.86 11.49 -10.96
C PRO A 419 13.92 11.50 -12.15
N HIS A 420 13.82 10.37 -12.84
CA HIS A 420 13.01 10.23 -14.06
C HIS A 420 11.57 10.76 -13.89
N TRP A 421 10.91 10.39 -12.82
CA TRP A 421 9.51 10.80 -12.58
C TRP A 421 9.34 12.28 -12.34
N ARG A 422 10.33 12.96 -11.77
CA ARG A 422 10.32 14.41 -11.68
C ARG A 422 10.35 15.06 -13.05
N LEU A 423 11.22 14.57 -13.95
CA LEU A 423 11.27 15.07 -15.33
C LEU A 423 9.96 14.81 -16.09
N VAL A 424 9.35 13.63 -15.91
CA VAL A 424 8.04 13.29 -16.47
C VAL A 424 6.98 14.29 -16.00
N ARG A 425 6.93 14.59 -14.72
CA ARG A 425 5.96 15.53 -14.14
C ARG A 425 6.19 16.97 -14.57
N ASP A 426 7.44 17.42 -14.59
CA ASP A 426 7.80 18.78 -15.03
C ASP A 426 7.37 19.01 -16.48
N ASP A 427 7.65 18.07 -17.38
CA ASP A 427 7.25 18.18 -18.79
C ASP A 427 5.74 18.06 -18.99
N LEU A 428 5.06 17.21 -18.22
CA LEU A 428 3.60 17.08 -18.26
C LEU A 428 2.93 18.37 -17.80
N THR A 429 3.46 18.98 -16.72
CA THR A 429 2.98 20.28 -16.22
C THR A 429 3.21 21.37 -17.25
N ALA A 430 4.42 21.48 -17.82
CA ALA A 430 4.74 22.50 -18.82
C ALA A 430 3.83 22.38 -20.07
N TRP A 431 3.55 21.16 -20.51
CA TRP A 431 2.62 20.94 -21.61
C TRP A 431 1.18 21.34 -21.23
N ALA A 432 0.72 20.96 -20.05
CA ALA A 432 -0.64 21.27 -19.57
C ALA A 432 -0.84 22.78 -19.39
N GLU A 433 0.18 23.50 -18.88
CA GLU A 433 0.20 24.96 -18.77
C GLU A 433 0.03 25.66 -20.13
N LYS A 434 0.75 25.18 -21.15
CA LYS A 434 0.61 25.66 -22.51
C LYS A 434 -0.76 25.35 -23.08
N ALA A 435 -1.27 24.14 -22.88
CA ALA A 435 -2.56 23.69 -23.41
C ALA A 435 -3.74 24.44 -22.79
N ARG A 436 -3.70 24.76 -21.47
CA ARG A 436 -4.76 25.53 -20.81
C ARG A 436 -4.83 27.00 -21.24
N GLN A 437 -3.77 27.53 -21.85
CA GLN A 437 -3.77 28.90 -22.45
C GLN A 437 -4.25 28.88 -23.89
N GLY A 438 -4.34 27.71 -24.53
CA GLY A 438 -4.73 27.52 -25.91
C GLY A 438 -6.25 27.39 -26.12
N GLU A 439 -6.60 26.84 -27.28
CA GLU A 439 -7.99 26.63 -27.70
C GLU A 439 -8.73 25.57 -26.85
N ASP A 440 -7.99 24.65 -26.23
CA ASP A 440 -8.53 23.56 -25.39
C ASP A 440 -8.52 23.90 -23.88
N TRP A 441 -8.46 25.21 -23.53
CA TRP A 441 -8.44 25.72 -22.17
C TRP A 441 -9.47 25.04 -21.23
N TYR A 442 -10.64 24.75 -21.76
CA TYR A 442 -11.77 24.15 -21.03
C TYR A 442 -11.54 22.69 -20.57
N GLN A 443 -10.45 22.09 -21.00
CA GLN A 443 -10.06 20.74 -20.57
C GLN A 443 -9.27 20.73 -19.25
N PHE A 444 -8.82 21.90 -18.78
CA PHE A 444 -7.87 22.03 -17.68
C PHE A 444 -8.40 22.92 -16.55
N PRO A 445 -8.06 22.66 -15.28
CA PRO A 445 -8.29 23.59 -14.19
C PRO A 445 -7.45 24.86 -14.39
N GLY A 446 -7.98 26.03 -13.98
CA GLY A 446 -7.29 27.30 -14.09
C GLY A 446 -8.24 28.51 -13.95
N GLU A 447 -7.73 29.72 -14.14
CA GLU A 447 -8.49 30.95 -13.90
C GLU A 447 -9.75 31.08 -14.78
N GLU A 448 -9.70 30.57 -16.00
CA GLU A 448 -10.83 30.58 -16.95
C GLU A 448 -11.86 29.49 -16.64
N MET A 449 -11.44 28.43 -15.89
CA MET A 449 -12.27 27.31 -15.51
C MET A 449 -12.89 27.55 -14.13
N ARG A 450 -14.12 28.03 -14.13
CA ARG A 450 -14.92 28.27 -12.91
C ARG A 450 -16.08 27.29 -12.84
N SER A 451 -16.86 27.33 -11.76
CA SER A 451 -18.01 26.44 -11.55
C SER A 451 -18.99 26.37 -12.73
N PRO A 452 -19.35 27.49 -13.42
CA PRO A 452 -20.24 27.41 -14.59
C PRO A 452 -19.63 26.60 -15.73
N GLN A 453 -18.35 26.82 -16.06
CA GLN A 453 -17.65 26.12 -17.15
C GLN A 453 -17.48 24.63 -16.80
N ALA A 454 -17.08 24.35 -15.59
CA ALA A 454 -16.93 22.97 -15.10
C ALA A 454 -18.25 22.21 -15.10
N ALA A 455 -19.37 22.87 -14.75
CA ALA A 455 -20.71 22.28 -14.80
C ALA A 455 -21.12 21.94 -16.24
N VAL A 456 -20.88 22.85 -17.20
CA VAL A 456 -21.16 22.57 -18.63
C VAL A 456 -20.33 21.41 -19.13
N MET A 457 -19.02 21.34 -18.80
CA MET A 457 -18.16 20.21 -19.14
C MET A 457 -18.62 18.90 -18.51
N ALA A 458 -19.01 18.94 -17.23
CA ALA A 458 -19.46 17.74 -16.51
C ALA A 458 -20.73 17.15 -17.11
N VAL A 459 -21.76 17.98 -17.35
CA VAL A 459 -23.02 17.47 -17.95
C VAL A 459 -22.83 17.00 -19.39
N LEU A 460 -21.90 17.57 -20.14
CA LEU A 460 -21.58 17.14 -21.51
C LEU A 460 -20.68 15.90 -21.55
N SER A 461 -20.11 15.47 -20.42
CA SER A 461 -19.27 14.28 -20.40
C SER A 461 -20.06 13.04 -20.90
N GLY A 462 -19.41 12.16 -21.67
CA GLY A 462 -20.05 11.01 -22.32
C GLY A 462 -20.94 11.31 -23.52
N SER A 463 -20.97 12.56 -24.04
CA SER A 463 -21.87 12.93 -25.19
C SER A 463 -21.30 12.59 -26.56
N LYS A 464 -20.08 12.05 -26.67
CA LYS A 464 -19.40 11.76 -27.94
C LYS A 464 -19.41 12.95 -28.92
N LEU A 465 -19.21 14.15 -28.40
CA LEU A 465 -19.15 15.36 -29.23
C LEU A 465 -17.82 15.42 -29.97
N LYS A 466 -17.85 15.94 -31.23
CA LYS A 466 -16.62 16.29 -31.93
C LYS A 466 -15.91 17.45 -31.22
N PRO A 467 -14.57 17.48 -31.22
CA PRO A 467 -13.80 18.56 -30.56
C PRO A 467 -14.25 19.95 -30.92
N MET A 468 -14.52 20.19 -32.21
CA MET A 468 -14.97 21.49 -32.69
C MET A 468 -16.28 21.95 -32.06
N HIS A 469 -17.28 21.05 -31.93
CA HIS A 469 -18.56 21.40 -31.31
C HIS A 469 -18.41 21.68 -29.81
N LEU A 470 -17.61 20.89 -29.11
CA LEU A 470 -17.35 21.12 -27.70
C LEU A 470 -16.62 22.45 -27.48
N ARG A 471 -15.64 22.81 -28.33
CA ARG A 471 -14.95 24.09 -28.31
C ARG A 471 -15.91 25.24 -28.51
N GLU A 472 -16.80 25.18 -29.50
CA GLU A 472 -17.81 26.19 -29.74
C GLU A 472 -18.77 26.41 -28.56
N ILE A 473 -19.20 25.33 -27.90
CA ILE A 473 -20.03 25.42 -26.70
C ILE A 473 -19.25 26.03 -25.54
N MET A 474 -18.01 25.62 -25.32
CA MET A 474 -17.21 26.12 -24.21
C MET A 474 -16.79 27.57 -24.37
N GLU A 475 -16.50 27.99 -25.59
CA GLU A 475 -16.08 29.37 -25.85
C GLU A 475 -17.16 30.42 -25.48
N VAL A 476 -18.45 30.12 -25.67
CA VAL A 476 -19.52 31.04 -25.21
C VAL A 476 -19.64 31.13 -23.70
N THR A 477 -19.05 30.17 -22.96
CA THR A 477 -19.02 30.21 -21.49
C THR A 477 -17.81 30.95 -20.94
N ARG A 478 -16.77 31.19 -21.76
CA ARG A 478 -15.50 31.77 -21.34
C ARG A 478 -15.69 33.09 -20.62
N GLY A 479 -15.04 33.25 -19.46
CA GLY A 479 -15.15 34.45 -18.61
C GLY A 479 -16.51 34.70 -17.95
N ARG A 480 -17.50 33.79 -18.15
CA ARG A 480 -18.82 33.96 -17.52
C ARG A 480 -18.77 33.50 -16.06
N LYS A 481 -19.34 34.34 -15.18
CA LYS A 481 -19.38 34.08 -13.72
C LYS A 481 -20.65 33.32 -13.27
N ALA A 482 -21.65 33.22 -14.14
CA ALA A 482 -22.92 32.54 -13.89
C ALA A 482 -23.57 32.09 -15.22
N ILE A 483 -24.43 31.09 -15.16
CA ILE A 483 -25.29 30.68 -16.28
C ILE A 483 -26.58 31.50 -16.21
N THR A 484 -26.67 32.53 -17.05
CA THR A 484 -27.89 33.37 -17.21
C THR A 484 -28.84 32.70 -18.19
N GLN A 485 -30.13 33.10 -18.17
CA GLN A 485 -31.14 32.65 -19.13
C GLN A 485 -30.70 32.85 -20.60
N ARG A 486 -30.05 34.00 -20.90
CA ARG A 486 -29.47 34.26 -22.21
C ARG A 486 -28.37 33.29 -22.60
N LEU A 487 -27.43 33.02 -21.66
CA LEU A 487 -26.35 32.07 -21.91
C LEU A 487 -26.89 30.64 -22.07
N TYR A 488 -27.82 30.23 -21.20
CA TYR A 488 -28.50 28.95 -21.29
C TYR A 488 -29.17 28.72 -22.65
N GLY A 489 -29.96 29.70 -23.13
CA GLY A 489 -30.57 29.64 -24.46
C GLY A 489 -29.53 29.53 -25.58
N THR A 490 -28.41 30.24 -25.47
CA THR A 490 -27.30 30.12 -26.43
C THR A 490 -26.67 28.74 -26.43
N LEU A 491 -26.47 28.12 -25.25
CA LEU A 491 -25.92 26.78 -25.11
C LEU A 491 -26.85 25.72 -25.74
N ILE A 492 -28.16 25.83 -25.51
CA ILE A 492 -29.16 24.93 -26.14
C ILE A 492 -29.13 25.06 -27.66
N MET A 493 -29.08 26.28 -28.21
CA MET A 493 -29.03 26.51 -29.66
C MET A 493 -27.74 25.98 -30.31
N LYS A 494 -26.62 26.00 -29.59
CA LYS A 494 -25.33 25.48 -30.07
C LYS A 494 -25.15 23.98 -29.88
N ALA A 495 -26.08 23.32 -29.23
CA ALA A 495 -26.04 21.87 -29.05
C ALA A 495 -26.14 21.15 -30.41
N PRO A 496 -25.16 20.37 -30.85
CA PRO A 496 -25.15 19.77 -32.19
C PRO A 496 -26.11 18.58 -32.33
N THR A 497 -26.64 18.05 -31.21
CA THR A 497 -27.57 16.93 -31.16
C THR A 497 -28.61 17.13 -30.06
N GLU A 498 -29.77 16.50 -30.20
CA GLU A 498 -30.81 16.47 -29.15
C GLU A 498 -30.28 15.92 -27.83
N ALA A 499 -29.41 14.89 -27.87
CA ALA A 499 -28.79 14.31 -26.69
C ALA A 499 -27.90 15.33 -25.95
N ALA A 500 -27.17 16.16 -26.69
CA ALA A 500 -26.36 17.25 -26.10
C ALA A 500 -27.25 18.33 -25.51
N ALA A 501 -28.33 18.72 -26.22
CA ALA A 501 -29.31 19.67 -25.71
C ALA A 501 -29.99 19.17 -24.41
N ALA A 502 -30.39 17.91 -24.36
CA ALA A 502 -30.97 17.27 -23.16
C ALA A 502 -30.00 17.29 -21.97
N LYS A 503 -28.70 17.07 -22.21
CA LYS A 503 -27.67 17.19 -21.16
C LYS A 503 -27.50 18.63 -20.68
N ILE A 504 -27.44 19.61 -21.59
CA ILE A 504 -27.37 21.03 -21.23
C ILE A 504 -28.62 21.46 -20.45
N ALA A 505 -29.81 20.91 -20.79
CA ALA A 505 -31.04 21.18 -20.06
C ALA A 505 -30.99 20.88 -18.56
N ARG A 506 -30.10 19.97 -18.13
CA ARG A 506 -29.86 19.67 -16.70
C ARG A 506 -29.30 20.85 -15.91
N LEU A 507 -28.79 21.90 -16.58
CA LEU A 507 -28.30 23.13 -15.93
C LEU A 507 -29.45 24.03 -15.47
N LEU A 508 -30.70 23.83 -15.93
CA LEU A 508 -31.85 24.66 -15.67
C LEU A 508 -32.07 25.01 -14.18
N PRO A 509 -31.87 24.11 -13.21
CA PRO A 509 -32.06 24.44 -11.79
C PRO A 509 -31.15 25.52 -11.24
N LEU A 510 -30.04 25.85 -11.95
CA LEU A 510 -29.06 26.85 -11.54
C LEU A 510 -28.99 28.07 -12.48
N VAL A 511 -29.88 28.15 -13.46
CA VAL A 511 -29.97 29.29 -14.36
C VAL A 511 -30.45 30.51 -13.58
N ASP A 512 -29.77 31.66 -13.76
CA ASP A 512 -29.95 32.94 -13.05
C ASP A 512 -29.71 32.92 -11.54
N ASP A 513 -29.34 31.75 -10.95
CA ASP A 513 -28.92 31.67 -9.54
C ASP A 513 -27.46 32.09 -9.38
N ARG A 514 -27.21 33.42 -9.30
CA ARG A 514 -25.85 33.95 -9.15
C ARG A 514 -25.15 33.48 -7.87
N ASN A 515 -25.91 33.15 -6.85
CA ASN A 515 -25.36 32.67 -5.56
C ASN A 515 -24.75 31.28 -5.65
N ALA A 516 -25.39 30.39 -6.43
CA ALA A 516 -24.90 29.03 -6.67
C ALA A 516 -23.51 28.98 -7.32
N TRP A 517 -23.17 29.98 -8.09
CA TRP A 517 -21.92 30.05 -8.85
C TRP A 517 -20.78 30.76 -8.13
N GLN A 518 -20.97 31.14 -6.86
CA GLN A 518 -19.89 31.69 -6.04
C GLN A 518 -18.85 30.63 -5.71
N PRO A 519 -17.55 30.95 -5.61
CA PRO A 519 -16.52 29.97 -5.24
C PRO A 519 -16.81 29.22 -3.93
N SER A 520 -17.37 29.90 -2.93
CA SER A 520 -17.74 29.30 -1.64
C SER A 520 -18.87 28.26 -1.73
N LYS A 521 -19.61 28.22 -2.84
CA LYS A 521 -20.75 27.34 -3.11
C LYS A 521 -20.45 26.31 -4.21
N SER A 522 -19.24 26.28 -4.74
CA SER A 522 -18.84 25.35 -5.81
C SER A 522 -19.10 23.89 -5.44
N HIS A 523 -18.94 23.52 -4.17
CA HIS A 523 -19.16 22.17 -3.67
C HIS A 523 -20.65 21.74 -3.65
N GLU A 524 -21.60 22.66 -3.70
CA GLU A 524 -23.05 22.38 -3.74
C GLU A 524 -23.57 22.11 -5.17
N VAL A 525 -22.82 22.54 -6.20
CA VAL A 525 -23.25 22.43 -7.61
C VAL A 525 -23.49 21.00 -8.07
N PRO A 526 -22.63 20.01 -7.77
CA PRO A 526 -22.84 18.62 -8.16
C PRO A 526 -24.15 18.03 -7.65
N GLU A 527 -24.49 18.23 -6.38
CA GLU A 527 -25.72 17.76 -5.75
C GLU A 527 -26.94 18.44 -6.39
N ARG A 528 -26.91 19.76 -6.54
CA ARG A 528 -28.02 20.54 -7.12
C ARG A 528 -28.32 20.21 -8.58
N LEU A 529 -27.31 19.80 -9.34
CA LEU A 529 -27.44 19.33 -10.73
C LEU A 529 -27.68 17.81 -10.82
N ASN A 530 -27.71 17.11 -9.70
CA ASN A 530 -27.79 15.65 -9.64
C ASN A 530 -26.77 14.99 -10.59
N LEU A 531 -25.49 15.39 -10.46
CA LEU A 531 -24.41 14.83 -11.26
C LEU A 531 -24.15 13.38 -10.87
N GLY A 532 -23.94 12.53 -11.87
CA GLY A 532 -23.47 11.17 -11.59
C GLY A 532 -22.01 11.15 -11.08
N PRO A 533 -21.55 10.03 -10.47
CA PRO A 533 -20.21 9.98 -9.83
C PRO A 533 -19.05 10.34 -10.76
N ALA A 534 -19.13 10.01 -12.04
CA ALA A 534 -18.09 10.38 -13.03
C ALA A 534 -18.13 11.86 -13.39
N GLU A 535 -19.34 12.42 -13.52
CA GLU A 535 -19.54 13.85 -13.82
C GLU A 535 -19.10 14.72 -12.63
N GLU A 536 -19.44 14.33 -11.40
CA GLU A 536 -19.02 14.99 -10.16
C GLU A 536 -17.50 15.02 -10.04
N ARG A 537 -16.83 13.89 -10.28
CA ARG A 537 -15.36 13.83 -10.25
C ARG A 537 -14.72 14.73 -11.31
N LEU A 538 -15.27 14.76 -12.53
CA LEU A 538 -14.79 15.65 -13.58
C LEU A 538 -15.00 17.12 -13.20
N TYR A 539 -16.16 17.46 -12.64
CA TYR A 539 -16.45 18.80 -12.14
C TYR A 539 -15.42 19.22 -11.08
N SER A 540 -15.23 18.40 -10.05
CA SER A 540 -14.29 18.67 -8.94
C SER A 540 -12.84 18.81 -9.44
N LEU A 541 -12.43 17.98 -10.40
CA LEU A 541 -11.11 18.09 -11.03
C LEU A 541 -10.93 19.45 -11.73
N LEU A 542 -11.93 19.88 -12.49
CA LEU A 542 -11.84 21.10 -13.30
C LEU A 542 -11.92 22.39 -12.46
N VAL A 543 -12.75 22.40 -11.42
CA VAL A 543 -12.79 23.52 -10.46
C VAL A 543 -11.51 23.60 -9.63
N GLY A 544 -10.77 22.48 -9.50
CA GLY A 544 -9.53 22.42 -8.74
C GLY A 544 -9.73 22.36 -7.22
N ASP A 545 -10.97 22.13 -6.77
CA ASP A 545 -11.31 22.07 -5.32
C ASP A 545 -10.80 20.82 -4.62
N GLN A 546 -10.52 19.76 -5.37
CA GLN A 546 -10.09 18.48 -4.82
C GLN A 546 -8.91 17.90 -5.62
N ASP A 547 -7.90 17.47 -4.89
CA ASP A 547 -6.80 16.69 -5.43
C ASP A 547 -7.23 15.21 -5.53
N LEU A 548 -7.87 14.86 -6.65
CA LEU A 548 -8.40 13.54 -6.90
C LEU A 548 -7.78 12.86 -8.12
N LEU A 549 -7.78 11.52 -8.12
CA LEU A 549 -7.41 10.73 -9.29
C LEU A 549 -8.64 10.37 -10.12
N LEU A 550 -8.72 10.90 -11.34
CA LEU A 550 -9.77 10.52 -12.28
C LEU A 550 -9.37 9.24 -13.03
N VAL A 551 -9.78 8.10 -12.50
CA VAL A 551 -9.40 6.77 -13.01
C VAL A 551 -10.21 6.46 -14.27
N THR A 552 -9.70 6.87 -15.43
CA THR A 552 -10.26 6.51 -16.76
C THR A 552 -9.34 5.53 -17.48
N GLN A 553 -9.88 4.74 -18.41
CA GLN A 553 -9.09 3.79 -19.19
C GLN A 553 -7.96 4.50 -19.98
N GLY A 554 -8.24 5.70 -20.50
CA GLY A 554 -7.24 6.51 -21.20
C GLY A 554 -6.10 6.95 -20.27
N ALA A 555 -6.42 7.48 -19.10
CA ALA A 555 -5.41 7.91 -18.12
C ALA A 555 -4.57 6.73 -17.60
N ILE A 556 -5.22 5.59 -17.28
CA ILE A 556 -4.50 4.36 -16.89
C ILE A 556 -3.53 3.93 -17.99
N ARG A 557 -3.96 3.95 -19.24
CA ARG A 557 -3.13 3.55 -20.39
C ARG A 557 -1.90 4.45 -20.57
N VAL A 558 -2.07 5.78 -20.47
CA VAL A 558 -0.94 6.72 -20.52
C VAL A 558 0.04 6.41 -19.39
N ALA A 559 -0.45 6.31 -18.16
CA ALA A 559 0.38 6.04 -17.00
C ALA A 559 1.05 4.66 -17.07
N ALA A 560 0.34 3.62 -17.53
CA ALA A 560 0.90 2.28 -17.74
C ALA A 560 2.05 2.29 -18.74
N ARG A 561 1.88 2.95 -19.89
CA ARG A 561 2.93 3.05 -20.92
C ARG A 561 4.14 3.86 -20.47
N LEU A 562 3.94 4.89 -19.66
CA LEU A 562 5.05 5.63 -19.05
C LEU A 562 5.80 4.82 -17.99
N ASN A 563 5.12 3.86 -17.33
CA ASN A 563 5.70 2.98 -16.32
C ASN A 563 6.19 1.62 -16.88
N ASN A 564 6.13 1.41 -18.19
CA ASN A 564 6.36 0.10 -18.81
C ASN A 564 5.58 -1.03 -18.12
N SER A 565 4.30 -0.83 -17.92
CA SER A 565 3.39 -1.71 -17.16
C SER A 565 2.26 -2.21 -18.06
N ASP A 566 1.74 -3.39 -17.78
CA ASP A 566 0.59 -4.01 -18.45
C ASP A 566 -0.76 -3.71 -17.77
N ALA A 567 -0.78 -2.77 -16.82
CA ALA A 567 -1.95 -2.48 -15.98
C ALA A 567 -3.19 -2.04 -16.79
N ASP A 568 -3.02 -1.49 -17.98
CA ASP A 568 -4.09 -1.12 -18.91
C ASP A 568 -4.70 -2.33 -19.64
N ARG A 569 -3.99 -3.46 -19.72
CA ARG A 569 -4.39 -4.69 -20.42
C ARG A 569 -4.98 -5.74 -19.49
N THR A 570 -4.57 -5.76 -18.24
CA THR A 570 -4.86 -6.84 -17.29
C THR A 570 -6.04 -6.55 -16.36
N ASN A 571 -6.79 -5.45 -16.55
CA ASN A 571 -7.89 -5.00 -15.69
C ASN A 571 -7.52 -4.91 -14.18
N ARG A 572 -6.26 -4.63 -13.89
CA ARG A 572 -5.74 -4.45 -12.53
C ARG A 572 -5.87 -2.99 -12.12
N LEU A 573 -7.05 -2.57 -11.72
CA LEU A 573 -7.32 -1.20 -11.28
C LEU A 573 -6.36 -0.71 -10.19
N SER A 574 -5.93 -1.58 -9.28
CA SER A 574 -4.97 -1.25 -8.22
C SER A 574 -3.60 -0.86 -8.80
N ASP A 575 -3.08 -1.65 -9.75
CA ASP A 575 -1.79 -1.39 -10.39
C ASP A 575 -1.87 -0.15 -11.29
N GLY A 576 -2.99 0.01 -12.00
CA GLY A 576 -3.27 1.22 -12.79
C GLY A 576 -3.32 2.49 -11.95
N ARG A 577 -3.89 2.44 -10.74
CA ARG A 577 -3.88 3.57 -9.80
C ARG A 577 -2.48 3.90 -9.30
N VAL A 578 -1.65 2.91 -8.99
CA VAL A 578 -0.25 3.14 -8.60
C VAL A 578 0.51 3.85 -9.72
N ASN A 579 0.33 3.41 -10.98
CA ASN A 579 0.94 4.07 -12.12
C ASN A 579 0.48 5.53 -12.27
N LEU A 580 -0.83 5.81 -12.08
CA LEU A 580 -1.36 7.18 -12.09
C LEU A 580 -0.73 8.04 -10.99
N VAL A 581 -0.62 7.50 -9.78
CA VAL A 581 -0.02 8.19 -8.62
C VAL A 581 1.36 8.75 -8.96
N ARG A 582 2.20 7.96 -9.57
CA ARG A 582 3.57 8.32 -9.91
C ARG A 582 3.64 9.45 -10.94
N VAL A 583 2.75 9.42 -11.94
CA VAL A 583 2.72 10.44 -12.99
C VAL A 583 2.03 11.73 -12.51
N VAL A 584 0.98 11.61 -11.70
CA VAL A 584 0.24 12.79 -11.20
C VAL A 584 1.05 13.53 -10.13
N GLY A 585 1.64 12.79 -9.15
CA GLY A 585 2.33 13.40 -8.02
C GLY A 585 1.38 14.15 -7.06
N ALA A 586 1.91 14.86 -6.07
CA ALA A 586 1.15 15.62 -5.08
C ALA A 586 0.98 17.10 -5.44
N SER A 587 2.04 17.75 -5.95
CA SER A 587 1.96 19.12 -6.45
C SER A 587 1.30 19.15 -7.83
N ASP A 588 0.52 20.18 -8.13
CA ASP A 588 -0.18 20.35 -9.43
C ASP A 588 -1.02 19.13 -9.87
N GLY A 589 -1.46 18.31 -8.92
CA GLY A 589 -2.18 17.06 -9.16
C GLY A 589 -3.39 17.21 -10.09
N PRO A 590 -4.31 18.17 -9.87
CA PRO A 590 -5.46 18.40 -10.74
C PRO A 590 -5.06 18.73 -12.19
N LEU A 591 -4.03 19.56 -12.40
CA LEU A 591 -3.57 19.94 -13.72
C LEU A 591 -2.97 18.74 -14.48
N ARG A 592 -2.10 17.96 -13.84
CA ARG A 592 -1.51 16.75 -14.42
C ARG A 592 -2.55 15.67 -14.68
N MET A 593 -3.52 15.52 -13.79
CA MET A 593 -4.62 14.57 -13.99
C MET A 593 -5.48 14.93 -15.20
N ALA A 594 -5.78 16.23 -15.37
CA ALA A 594 -6.46 16.73 -16.57
C ALA A 594 -5.63 16.45 -17.84
N ALA A 595 -4.31 16.65 -17.77
CA ALA A 595 -3.39 16.36 -18.86
C ALA A 595 -3.42 14.89 -19.27
N LEU A 596 -3.35 13.97 -18.31
CA LEU A 596 -3.42 12.52 -18.58
C LEU A 596 -4.76 12.11 -19.20
N ARG A 597 -5.86 12.72 -18.74
CA ARG A 597 -7.18 12.50 -19.34
C ARG A 597 -7.21 12.93 -20.80
N VAL A 598 -6.72 14.13 -21.10
CA VAL A 598 -6.69 14.68 -22.47
C VAL A 598 -5.78 13.82 -23.36
N ILE A 599 -4.54 13.54 -22.96
CA ILE A 599 -3.61 12.69 -23.73
C ILE A 599 -4.22 11.31 -23.98
N GLY A 600 -4.83 10.70 -22.96
CA GLY A 600 -5.43 9.38 -23.03
C GLY A 600 -6.64 9.28 -23.94
N SER A 601 -7.37 10.40 -24.14
CA SER A 601 -8.55 10.46 -25.03
C SER A 601 -8.21 10.91 -26.46
N THR A 602 -7.15 11.71 -26.64
CA THR A 602 -6.85 12.31 -27.96
C THR A 602 -5.66 11.69 -28.67
N ARG A 603 -4.63 11.25 -27.95
CA ARG A 603 -3.34 10.82 -28.52
C ARG A 603 -2.99 9.38 -28.19
N CYS A 604 -3.07 9.01 -26.90
CA CYS A 604 -2.69 7.66 -26.45
C CYS A 604 -3.90 6.70 -26.54
N THR A 605 -4.36 6.43 -27.76
CA THR A 605 -5.50 5.53 -28.01
C THR A 605 -5.10 4.06 -27.83
N ALA A 606 -6.10 3.15 -27.74
CA ALA A 606 -5.86 1.74 -27.46
C ALA A 606 -5.22 1.02 -28.66
N ARG A 607 -5.70 1.29 -29.88
CA ARG A 607 -5.31 0.57 -31.09
C ARG A 607 -4.29 1.32 -31.94
N ASN A 608 -4.54 2.61 -32.20
CA ASN A 608 -3.69 3.44 -33.09
C ASN A 608 -3.27 4.71 -32.34
N PRO A 609 -2.22 4.65 -31.49
CA PRO A 609 -1.78 5.84 -30.76
C PRO A 609 -1.03 6.83 -31.69
N TYR A 610 -1.31 8.10 -31.55
CA TYR A 610 -0.61 9.19 -32.27
C TYR A 610 0.66 9.57 -31.51
N CYS A 611 1.64 8.68 -31.51
CA CYS A 611 2.86 8.83 -30.72
C CYS A 611 3.71 10.04 -31.14
N ALA A 612 3.79 10.35 -32.43
CA ALA A 612 4.56 11.51 -32.94
C ALA A 612 4.09 12.85 -32.36
N GLU A 613 2.80 12.99 -32.06
CA GLU A 613 2.21 14.20 -31.47
C GLU A 613 2.10 14.13 -29.93
N CYS A 614 2.54 13.02 -29.33
CA CYS A 614 2.43 12.83 -27.89
C CYS A 614 3.47 13.66 -27.14
N PRO A 615 3.07 14.57 -26.24
CA PRO A 615 4.02 15.39 -25.49
C PRO A 615 4.92 14.58 -24.57
N MET A 616 4.52 13.34 -24.25
CA MET A 616 5.25 12.44 -23.36
C MET A 616 6.08 11.39 -24.10
N LEU A 617 6.24 11.52 -25.44
CA LEU A 617 6.93 10.53 -26.27
C LEU A 617 8.34 10.20 -25.77
N LYS A 618 9.11 11.21 -25.37
CA LYS A 618 10.49 11.05 -24.88
C LYS A 618 10.60 10.23 -23.58
N HIS A 619 9.52 10.19 -22.78
CA HIS A 619 9.44 9.45 -21.53
C HIS A 619 8.69 8.12 -21.65
N CYS A 620 8.09 7.84 -22.82
CA CYS A 620 7.24 6.68 -22.99
C CYS A 620 8.09 5.43 -23.25
N GLU A 621 8.07 4.49 -22.32
CA GLU A 621 8.80 3.21 -22.42
C GLU A 621 7.95 2.12 -23.09
N GLY A 622 6.63 2.15 -22.91
CA GLY A 622 5.70 1.17 -23.48
C GLY A 622 5.20 1.52 -24.88
N LYS A 623 6.07 1.95 -25.78
CA LYS A 623 5.71 2.19 -27.19
C LYS A 623 5.24 0.90 -27.83
N PRO A 624 4.10 0.88 -28.57
CA PRO A 624 3.74 -0.29 -29.36
C PRO A 624 4.83 -0.60 -30.38
N GLU A 625 5.22 -1.86 -30.51
CA GLU A 625 6.14 -2.30 -31.56
C GLU A 625 5.53 -1.97 -32.94
N GLY A 626 6.33 -1.39 -33.85
CA GLY A 626 5.91 -1.07 -35.22
C GLY A 626 5.16 0.25 -35.40
N VAL A 627 5.09 1.11 -34.37
CA VAL A 627 4.58 2.49 -34.58
C VAL A 627 5.64 3.30 -35.30
N ASP A 628 5.37 3.57 -36.57
CA ASP A 628 6.18 4.46 -37.38
C ASP A 628 6.12 5.87 -36.81
N LEU A 629 7.25 6.41 -36.35
CA LEU A 629 7.36 7.73 -35.74
C LEU A 629 7.02 8.87 -36.74
N PHE A 630 6.80 8.54 -38.02
CA PHE A 630 6.60 9.46 -39.11
C PHE A 630 5.16 9.47 -39.69
N HIS A 631 4.19 8.78 -39.06
CA HIS A 631 2.81 8.92 -39.54
C HIS A 631 2.32 10.34 -39.27
N SER A 632 2.21 11.11 -40.35
CA SER A 632 1.59 12.43 -40.40
C SER A 632 0.11 12.36 -39.95
N ALA A 633 -0.33 13.43 -39.29
CA ALA A 633 -1.69 13.62 -38.81
C ALA A 633 -2.72 13.22 -39.88
N GLY A 634 -3.39 12.10 -39.66
CA GLY A 634 -4.60 11.75 -40.41
C GLY A 634 -5.77 12.59 -39.90
N ASP A 635 -6.65 12.91 -40.81
CA ASP A 635 -7.87 13.69 -40.74
C ASP A 635 -8.52 13.76 -39.32
N ASP A 636 -8.70 14.97 -38.81
CA ASP A 636 -9.31 15.29 -37.50
C ASP A 636 -10.79 14.84 -37.35
N SER A 637 -11.38 14.28 -38.41
CA SER A 637 -12.80 13.94 -38.51
C SER A 637 -13.25 12.75 -37.61
N GLU A 638 -12.32 11.91 -37.09
CA GLU A 638 -12.68 10.72 -36.28
C GLU A 638 -12.37 10.84 -34.77
N ARG A 639 -11.87 11.99 -34.30
CA ARG A 639 -11.53 12.17 -32.89
C ARG A 639 -12.78 12.44 -32.07
N THR A 640 -13.20 11.51 -31.24
CA THR A 640 -14.27 11.73 -30.26
C THR A 640 -13.63 12.08 -28.91
N LEU A 641 -13.84 13.31 -28.44
CA LEU A 641 -13.47 13.71 -27.08
C LEU A 641 -14.61 13.33 -26.15
N VAL A 642 -14.32 12.38 -25.22
CA VAL A 642 -15.00 12.37 -23.89
C VAL A 642 -14.25 11.52 -22.93
#